data_f65d29f397f10a13e17a0d0722791de1
#
_entry.id   f65d29f397f10a13e17a0d0722791de1
#
_cell.length_a   1.000
_cell.length_b   1.000
_cell.length_c   1.000
_cell.angle_alpha   90.00
_cell.angle_beta   90.00
_cell.angle_gamma   90.00
#
_symmetry.space_group_name_H-M   'P 1'
#
loop_
_entity.id
_entity.type
_entity.pdbx_description
1 polymer ?
#
loop_
_entity_poly.entity_id
_entity_poly.type
_entity_poly.pdbx_seq_one_letter_code
_entity_poly.pdbx_strand_id
1 'polypeptide(L)'
;MEILSTALGYVMNFCYKLLHDYGLAIILFTLISKIVLLPVSIWVQKNSIKMVKMQPDINRILIKHYGDKDEIAEEQSKLYKKEKYNPLASLIPLIIQIILLLGVVAVIKDGINEGVANMKFCGYDLTWITTKQWGLSIITPIIAGVSAWLLCVAQNASNVLQAEQSKLNKYGMMIFSVGLSLYLGCFVYAGVALYWTASNIFAILQLYLLNWAINPKNYVDYEALEETKKELAEIEALGTKKGKRNKEDIKREKADYKKFFSVVNKHLVFYSEGSGFYKYFKGIIEYILNNTNITIHYVTSDPDDQIFRIAEKESKIKPYYIGEKKLITLMMKMDADVVVMTMPDIENYHIKRSYIRKDINYVYVPHGMDSLNMTMRTGSMDHYDSVLCTGKIQKEEIEKTEEVYNLPKKELVEWGYSLLDEMREDYAKMPKKENDIKSILIAPSWQKDNIVDSCLEDILDNLKGHGYKITVRPHPQHVRHMPEKMEGLKERYKDDTDIEIQTDFSSNSTVFEADLMITDWSGIAYEYAYTTCKPVLFIDTPMKIMNPEYKKIGIEPLNIWMRYEIGRVLKLDEIDKIADTAAKMLAASDTYKDSIDRFVKEYVYNLGSSASVGAKYIIQEIQKAIKRHKEQV
;
A
#
# COMPACT_ATOMS: atom_id res chain seq x y z
N MET A 1 53.96 0.08 7.49
CA MET A 1 54.10 -0.66 6.23
C MET A 1 55.34 -1.55 6.25
N GLU A 2 56.51 -1.06 6.65
CA GLU A 2 57.75 -1.83 6.72
C GLU A 2 57.68 -3.09 7.59
N ILE A 3 57.10 -3.04 8.77
CA ILE A 3 56.93 -4.20 9.67
C ILE A 3 56.08 -5.28 9.02
N LEU A 4 55.01 -4.91 8.32
CA LEU A 4 54.13 -5.85 7.63
C LEU A 4 54.82 -6.47 6.42
N SER A 5 55.46 -5.68 5.58
CA SER A 5 56.20 -6.19 4.42
C SER A 5 57.34 -7.12 4.84
N THR A 6 58.05 -6.80 5.92
CA THR A 6 59.09 -7.68 6.49
C THR A 6 58.50 -9.02 6.95
N ALA A 7 57.39 -9.00 7.72
CA ALA A 7 56.75 -10.23 8.16
C ALA A 7 56.24 -11.10 6.99
N LEU A 8 55.58 -10.46 6.01
CA LEU A 8 55.13 -11.16 4.79
C LEU A 8 56.27 -11.67 3.95
N GLY A 9 57.39 -10.91 3.91
CA GLY A 9 58.64 -11.31 3.24
C GLY A 9 59.25 -12.61 3.83
N TYR A 10 59.27 -12.76 5.14
CA TYR A 10 59.69 -14.02 5.79
C TYR A 10 58.81 -15.20 5.37
N VAL A 11 57.49 -15.02 5.34
CA VAL A 11 56.57 -16.10 4.91
C VAL A 11 56.77 -16.42 3.41
N MET A 12 56.94 -15.42 2.56
CA MET A 12 57.17 -15.58 1.14
C MET A 12 58.51 -16.33 0.89
N ASN A 13 59.58 -15.95 1.60
CA ASN A 13 60.87 -16.57 1.52
C ASN A 13 60.83 -18.04 1.99
N PHE A 14 60.07 -18.34 3.05
CA PHE A 14 59.82 -19.71 3.48
C PHE A 14 59.14 -20.53 2.37
N CYS A 15 58.09 -19.99 1.73
CA CYS A 15 57.39 -20.63 0.61
C CYS A 15 58.35 -20.86 -0.59
N TYR A 16 59.19 -19.88 -0.90
CA TYR A 16 60.15 -19.99 -1.97
C TYR A 16 61.26 -21.05 -1.70
N LYS A 17 61.78 -21.09 -0.48
CA LYS A 17 62.76 -22.14 -0.08
C LYS A 17 62.17 -23.55 -0.16
N LEU A 18 60.86 -23.68 0.01
CA LEU A 18 60.21 -25.00 -0.04
C LEU A 18 59.95 -25.46 -1.50
N LEU A 19 59.55 -24.52 -2.39
CA LEU A 19 59.07 -24.86 -3.73
C LEU A 19 60.08 -24.55 -4.85
N HIS A 20 61.08 -23.72 -4.60
CA HIS A 20 62.12 -23.29 -5.56
C HIS A 20 61.56 -22.66 -6.84
N ASP A 21 60.27 -22.29 -6.84
CA ASP A 21 59.58 -21.58 -7.93
C ASP A 21 58.80 -20.41 -7.30
N TYR A 22 59.01 -19.19 -7.83
CA TYR A 22 58.46 -18.00 -7.21
C TYR A 22 56.94 -17.88 -7.42
N GLY A 23 56.43 -18.37 -8.55
CA GLY A 23 55.00 -18.39 -8.82
C GLY A 23 54.26 -19.36 -7.93
N LEU A 24 54.78 -20.58 -7.74
CA LEU A 24 54.24 -21.55 -6.77
C LEU A 24 54.35 -21.04 -5.35
N ALA A 25 55.45 -20.31 -5.00
CA ALA A 25 55.59 -19.67 -3.69
C ALA A 25 54.51 -18.63 -3.43
N ILE A 26 54.12 -17.81 -4.41
CA ILE A 26 53.01 -16.87 -4.33
C ILE A 26 51.67 -17.59 -4.09
N ILE A 27 51.43 -18.70 -4.80
CA ILE A 27 50.21 -19.50 -4.63
C ILE A 27 50.15 -20.11 -3.22
N LEU A 28 51.24 -20.72 -2.74
CA LEU A 28 51.31 -21.29 -1.40
C LEU A 28 51.17 -20.22 -0.32
N PHE A 29 51.85 -19.09 -0.48
CA PHE A 29 51.71 -17.92 0.40
C PHE A 29 50.24 -17.45 0.49
N THR A 30 49.55 -17.38 -0.64
CA THR A 30 48.15 -16.99 -0.72
C THR A 30 47.28 -17.99 0.04
N LEU A 31 47.51 -19.28 -0.11
CA LEU A 31 46.80 -20.34 0.61
C LEU A 31 47.01 -20.22 2.13
N ILE A 32 48.26 -20.05 2.57
CA ILE A 32 48.58 -19.84 4.01
C ILE A 32 47.86 -18.62 4.56
N SER A 33 47.89 -17.51 3.81
CA SER A 33 47.16 -16.27 4.20
C SER A 33 45.65 -16.50 4.38
N LYS A 34 45.04 -17.28 3.49
CA LYS A 34 43.60 -17.63 3.59
C LYS A 34 43.30 -18.52 4.80
N ILE A 35 44.19 -19.46 5.12
CA ILE A 35 44.08 -20.33 6.30
C ILE A 35 44.18 -19.49 7.60
N VAL A 36 45.17 -18.59 7.67
CA VAL A 36 45.34 -17.70 8.84
C VAL A 36 44.12 -16.80 9.05
N LEU A 37 43.51 -16.37 7.95
CA LEU A 37 42.29 -15.51 8.00
C LEU A 37 40.97 -16.28 8.10
N LEU A 38 41.01 -17.62 8.13
CA LEU A 38 39.80 -18.45 8.22
C LEU A 38 38.90 -18.10 9.42
N PRO A 39 39.42 -17.83 10.65
CA PRO A 39 38.58 -17.42 11.79
C PRO A 39 37.76 -16.13 11.50
N VAL A 40 38.38 -15.17 10.81
CA VAL A 40 37.71 -13.92 10.41
C VAL A 40 36.61 -14.22 9.41
N SER A 41 36.85 -15.09 8.45
CA SER A 41 35.85 -15.50 7.45
C SER A 41 34.67 -16.24 8.09
N ILE A 42 34.91 -17.11 9.06
CA ILE A 42 33.87 -17.78 9.85
C ILE A 42 33.02 -16.75 10.63
N TRP A 43 33.67 -15.78 11.24
CA TRP A 43 32.97 -14.72 11.96
C TRP A 43 32.09 -13.88 11.02
N VAL A 44 32.58 -13.52 9.84
CA VAL A 44 31.79 -12.81 8.80
C VAL A 44 30.62 -13.64 8.34
N GLN A 45 30.81 -14.95 8.10
CA GLN A 45 29.72 -15.87 7.72
C GLN A 45 28.62 -15.93 8.79
N LYS A 46 29.01 -16.07 10.07
CA LYS A 46 28.06 -16.05 11.19
C LYS A 46 27.31 -14.70 11.31
N ASN A 47 28.00 -13.61 11.03
CA ASN A 47 27.35 -12.28 11.02
C ASN A 47 26.37 -12.15 9.84
N SER A 48 26.70 -12.70 8.66
CA SER A 48 25.78 -12.76 7.50
C SER A 48 24.51 -13.55 7.81
N ILE A 49 24.60 -14.65 8.56
CA ILE A 49 23.42 -15.42 9.00
C ILE A 49 22.47 -14.59 9.86
N LYS A 50 23.00 -13.72 10.73
CA LYS A 50 22.14 -12.80 11.51
C LYS A 50 21.33 -11.88 10.61
N MET A 51 21.95 -11.34 9.55
CA MET A 51 21.24 -10.52 8.56
C MET A 51 20.08 -11.27 7.89
N VAL A 52 20.34 -12.53 7.51
CA VAL A 52 19.33 -13.39 6.87
C VAL A 52 18.16 -13.65 7.82
N LYS A 53 18.43 -13.93 9.11
CA LYS A 53 17.39 -14.12 10.12
C LYS A 53 16.55 -12.87 10.37
N MET A 54 17.18 -11.70 10.34
CA MET A 54 16.51 -10.42 10.62
C MET A 54 15.73 -9.87 9.42
N GLN A 55 15.87 -10.46 8.23
CA GLN A 55 15.26 -9.88 7.02
C GLN A 55 13.75 -9.72 7.12
N PRO A 56 12.96 -10.67 7.64
CA PRO A 56 11.53 -10.46 7.88
C PRO A 56 11.25 -9.27 8.82
N ASP A 57 12.02 -9.12 9.88
CA ASP A 57 11.85 -8.00 10.82
C ASP A 57 12.24 -6.66 10.20
N ILE A 58 13.28 -6.65 9.35
CA ILE A 58 13.64 -5.47 8.55
C ILE A 58 12.51 -5.10 7.61
N ASN A 59 11.89 -6.08 6.93
CA ASN A 59 10.74 -5.83 6.08
C ASN A 59 9.56 -5.26 6.89
N ARG A 60 9.28 -5.80 8.08
CA ARG A 60 8.24 -5.26 8.99
C ARG A 60 8.53 -3.82 9.42
N ILE A 61 9.80 -3.47 9.68
CA ILE A 61 10.21 -2.08 9.94
C ILE A 61 9.95 -1.19 8.73
N LEU A 62 10.31 -1.66 7.52
CA LEU A 62 10.05 -0.94 6.27
C LEU A 62 8.55 -0.73 6.01
N ILE A 63 7.73 -1.74 6.29
CA ILE A 63 6.27 -1.68 6.18
C ILE A 63 5.72 -0.70 7.21
N LYS A 64 6.11 -0.87 8.47
CA LYS A 64 5.62 -0.09 9.61
C LYS A 64 5.94 1.40 9.47
N HIS A 65 7.12 1.75 8.98
CA HIS A 65 7.61 3.14 8.86
C HIS A 65 7.79 3.55 7.39
N TYR A 66 6.96 3.01 6.49
CA TYR A 66 7.09 3.21 5.05
C TYR A 66 7.17 4.68 4.66
N GLY A 67 8.26 5.06 3.97
CA GLY A 67 8.51 6.43 3.52
C GLY A 67 9.21 7.33 4.55
N ASP A 68 9.36 6.91 5.80
CA ASP A 68 10.11 7.62 6.85
C ASP A 68 11.51 7.06 7.00
N LYS A 69 12.47 7.65 6.28
CA LYS A 69 13.85 7.16 6.24
C LYS A 69 14.56 7.27 7.59
N ASP A 70 14.23 8.29 8.37
CA ASP A 70 14.90 8.55 9.65
C ASP A 70 14.45 7.54 10.70
N GLU A 71 13.14 7.30 10.81
CA GLU A 71 12.58 6.30 11.71
C GLU A 71 12.98 4.88 11.31
N ILE A 72 12.98 4.56 9.99
CA ILE A 72 13.48 3.28 9.48
C ILE A 72 14.93 3.06 9.91
N ALA A 73 15.80 4.06 9.76
CA ALA A 73 17.21 3.95 10.12
C ALA A 73 17.39 3.77 11.64
N GLU A 74 16.60 4.45 12.46
CA GLU A 74 16.64 4.33 13.91
C GLU A 74 16.19 2.94 14.37
N GLU A 75 15.03 2.45 13.91
CA GLU A 75 14.50 1.14 14.26
C GLU A 75 15.40 -0.01 13.77
N GLN A 76 15.95 0.11 12.56
CA GLN A 76 16.96 -0.83 12.06
C GLN A 76 18.22 -0.82 12.94
N SER A 77 18.67 0.36 13.40
CA SER A 77 19.81 0.45 14.32
C SER A 77 19.53 -0.23 15.65
N LYS A 78 18.31 -0.06 16.22
CA LYS A 78 17.88 -0.76 17.44
C LYS A 78 17.87 -2.28 17.25
N LEU A 79 17.33 -2.75 16.10
CA LEU A 79 17.32 -4.18 15.76
C LEU A 79 18.74 -4.73 15.63
N TYR A 80 19.66 -4.02 14.94
CA TYR A 80 21.05 -4.44 14.79
C TYR A 80 21.79 -4.55 16.14
N LYS A 81 21.52 -3.61 17.07
CA LYS A 81 22.08 -3.68 18.43
C LYS A 81 21.53 -4.86 19.21
N LYS A 82 20.21 -5.11 19.16
CA LYS A 82 19.54 -6.24 19.81
C LYS A 82 20.11 -7.57 19.35
N GLU A 83 20.26 -7.77 18.05
CA GLU A 83 20.77 -9.00 17.44
C GLU A 83 22.32 -9.08 17.42
N LYS A 84 23.01 -8.08 17.96
CA LYS A 84 24.47 -7.97 17.94
C LYS A 84 25.02 -8.17 16.50
N TYR A 85 24.35 -7.56 15.52
CA TYR A 85 24.74 -7.56 14.13
C TYR A 85 25.66 -6.36 13.83
N ASN A 86 26.74 -6.61 13.11
CA ASN A 86 27.65 -5.55 12.66
C ASN A 86 27.54 -5.37 11.12
N PRO A 87 26.94 -4.27 10.63
CA PRO A 87 26.83 -4.04 9.20
C PRO A 87 28.18 -3.85 8.50
N LEU A 88 29.24 -3.44 9.20
CA LEU A 88 30.57 -3.26 8.67
C LEU A 88 31.39 -4.57 8.58
N ALA A 89 30.90 -5.66 9.15
CA ALA A 89 31.62 -6.94 9.15
C ALA A 89 31.93 -7.45 7.73
N SER A 90 31.07 -7.18 6.77
CA SER A 90 31.27 -7.56 5.37
C SER A 90 32.42 -6.80 4.68
N LEU A 91 32.82 -5.64 5.19
CA LEU A 91 33.93 -4.84 4.66
C LEU A 91 35.30 -5.28 5.21
N ILE A 92 35.36 -5.98 6.35
CA ILE A 92 36.59 -6.37 7.01
C ILE A 92 37.48 -7.26 6.12
N PRO A 93 36.96 -8.30 5.43
CA PRO A 93 37.77 -9.07 4.51
C PRO A 93 38.38 -8.24 3.37
N LEU A 94 37.66 -7.27 2.83
CA LEU A 94 38.13 -6.36 1.80
C LEU A 94 39.30 -5.49 2.30
N ILE A 95 39.15 -4.91 3.49
CA ILE A 95 40.20 -4.09 4.09
C ILE A 95 41.46 -4.92 4.31
N ILE A 96 41.33 -6.11 4.88
CA ILE A 96 42.47 -7.03 5.09
C ILE A 96 43.12 -7.41 3.75
N GLN A 97 42.30 -7.68 2.72
CA GLN A 97 42.81 -8.04 1.39
C GLN A 97 43.61 -6.89 0.73
N ILE A 98 43.16 -5.63 0.93
CA ILE A 98 43.91 -4.46 0.44
C ILE A 98 45.24 -4.32 1.19
N ILE A 99 45.26 -4.49 2.51
CA ILE A 99 46.47 -4.42 3.32
C ILE A 99 47.49 -5.50 2.89
N LEU A 100 47.02 -6.74 2.69
CA LEU A 100 47.84 -7.84 2.23
C LEU A 100 48.35 -7.58 0.81
N LEU A 101 47.53 -7.05 -0.09
CA LEU A 101 47.93 -6.68 -1.45
C LEU A 101 49.11 -5.70 -1.45
N LEU A 102 49.00 -4.62 -0.64
CA LEU A 102 50.05 -3.62 -0.51
C LEU A 102 51.34 -4.23 0.06
N GLY A 103 51.23 -5.16 1.01
CA GLY A 103 52.37 -5.89 1.54
C GLY A 103 53.02 -6.80 0.50
N VAL A 104 52.21 -7.52 -0.29
CA VAL A 104 52.71 -8.38 -1.39
C VAL A 104 53.38 -7.56 -2.50
N VAL A 105 52.85 -6.39 -2.84
CA VAL A 105 53.51 -5.47 -3.79
C VAL A 105 54.91 -5.10 -3.30
N ALA A 106 55.08 -4.79 -2.01
CA ALA A 106 56.36 -4.45 -1.44
C ALA A 106 57.33 -5.66 -1.49
N VAL A 107 56.86 -6.84 -1.06
CA VAL A 107 57.69 -8.08 -1.07
C VAL A 107 58.15 -8.46 -2.48
N ILE A 108 57.27 -8.38 -3.48
CA ILE A 108 57.65 -8.68 -4.88
C ILE A 108 58.63 -7.65 -5.41
N LYS A 109 58.45 -6.37 -5.10
CA LYS A 109 59.35 -5.30 -5.49
C LYS A 109 60.74 -5.49 -4.86
N ASP A 110 60.81 -5.85 -3.58
CA ASP A 110 62.05 -6.12 -2.87
C ASP A 110 62.77 -7.35 -3.49
N GLY A 111 62.06 -8.43 -3.76
CA GLY A 111 62.61 -9.60 -4.45
C GLY A 111 63.15 -9.29 -5.83
N ILE A 112 62.55 -8.39 -6.60
CA ILE A 112 63.08 -7.90 -7.89
C ILE A 112 64.36 -7.11 -7.67
N ASN A 113 64.43 -6.23 -6.68
CA ASN A 113 65.59 -5.41 -6.36
C ASN A 113 66.78 -6.23 -5.85
N GLU A 114 66.52 -7.28 -5.08
CA GLU A 114 67.52 -8.21 -4.56
C GLU A 114 68.05 -9.21 -5.61
N GLY A 115 67.49 -9.19 -6.82
CA GLY A 115 67.92 -10.04 -7.92
C GLY A 115 67.62 -11.53 -7.70
N VAL A 116 66.49 -11.84 -7.05
CA VAL A 116 66.07 -13.24 -6.85
C VAL A 116 65.99 -13.95 -8.20
N ALA A 117 66.81 -14.99 -8.36
CA ALA A 117 66.87 -15.76 -9.57
C ALA A 117 65.54 -16.48 -9.84
N ASN A 118 65.08 -16.43 -11.11
CA ASN A 118 63.93 -17.17 -11.61
C ASN A 118 62.56 -16.68 -11.16
N MET A 119 62.25 -15.38 -11.29
CA MET A 119 60.92 -14.83 -11.16
C MET A 119 60.01 -15.18 -12.36
N LYS A 120 59.96 -16.44 -12.73
CA LYS A 120 59.12 -16.96 -13.81
C LYS A 120 58.13 -17.98 -13.26
N PHE A 121 56.96 -18.05 -13.87
CA PHE A 121 55.93 -19.05 -13.57
C PHE A 121 55.40 -19.61 -14.91
N CYS A 122 55.54 -20.91 -15.14
CA CYS A 122 55.16 -21.55 -16.41
C CYS A 122 55.73 -20.83 -17.65
N GLY A 123 56.96 -20.33 -17.57
CA GLY A 123 57.59 -19.55 -18.64
C GLY A 123 57.21 -18.08 -18.72
N TYR A 124 56.28 -17.63 -17.91
CA TYR A 124 55.78 -16.25 -17.84
C TYR A 124 56.57 -15.46 -16.79
N ASP A 125 57.05 -14.26 -17.16
CA ASP A 125 57.84 -13.42 -16.28
C ASP A 125 56.98 -12.61 -15.33
N LEU A 126 57.10 -12.83 -14.03
CA LEU A 126 56.32 -12.22 -12.97
C LEU A 126 56.69 -10.75 -12.66
N THR A 127 57.80 -10.28 -13.24
CA THR A 127 58.26 -8.88 -13.11
C THR A 127 57.60 -7.95 -14.14
N TRP A 128 56.92 -8.48 -15.13
CA TRP A 128 56.27 -7.68 -16.16
C TRP A 128 55.15 -6.80 -15.63
N ILE A 129 55.05 -5.60 -16.21
CA ILE A 129 53.91 -4.68 -16.01
C ILE A 129 53.29 -4.46 -17.38
N THR A 130 52.03 -4.79 -17.55
CA THR A 130 51.34 -4.80 -18.86
C THR A 130 51.45 -3.45 -19.58
N THR A 131 51.28 -2.31 -18.87
CA THR A 131 51.39 -0.97 -19.45
C THR A 131 52.79 -0.60 -19.92
N LYS A 132 53.83 -1.29 -19.45
CA LYS A 132 55.22 -1.05 -19.83
C LYS A 132 55.73 -2.01 -20.90
N GLN A 133 55.11 -3.17 -21.01
CA GLN A 133 55.56 -4.25 -21.88
C GLN A 133 54.33 -4.92 -22.53
N TRP A 134 53.83 -4.32 -23.62
CA TRP A 134 52.70 -4.86 -24.35
C TRP A 134 53.10 -6.20 -25.06
N GLY A 135 52.12 -7.10 -25.18
CA GLY A 135 52.30 -8.43 -25.80
C GLY A 135 51.67 -9.50 -24.91
N LEU A 136 52.40 -10.56 -24.57
CA LEU A 136 51.91 -11.63 -23.70
C LEU A 136 51.52 -11.16 -22.31
N SER A 137 52.02 -10.00 -21.86
CA SER A 137 51.67 -9.40 -20.56
C SER A 137 50.18 -9.03 -20.42
N ILE A 138 49.42 -8.91 -21.52
CA ILE A 138 47.99 -8.64 -21.53
C ILE A 138 47.15 -9.79 -20.91
N ILE A 139 47.74 -10.98 -20.82
CA ILE A 139 47.12 -12.13 -20.14
C ILE A 139 46.89 -11.83 -18.65
N THR A 140 47.78 -11.07 -18.03
CA THR A 140 47.70 -10.73 -16.58
C THR A 140 46.40 -10.03 -16.17
N PRO A 141 46.04 -8.87 -16.76
CA PRO A 141 44.78 -8.21 -16.40
C PRO A 141 43.56 -9.05 -16.80
N ILE A 142 43.60 -9.81 -17.89
CA ILE A 142 42.49 -10.66 -18.31
C ILE A 142 42.21 -11.74 -17.26
N ILE A 143 43.25 -12.49 -16.81
CA ILE A 143 43.09 -13.53 -15.80
C ILE A 143 42.61 -12.93 -14.47
N ALA A 144 43.15 -11.79 -14.06
CA ALA A 144 42.72 -11.08 -12.88
C ALA A 144 41.22 -10.67 -12.97
N GLY A 145 40.79 -10.13 -14.10
CA GLY A 145 39.39 -9.75 -14.36
C GLY A 145 38.44 -10.96 -14.39
N VAL A 146 38.84 -12.05 -15.07
CA VAL A 146 38.04 -13.29 -15.12
C VAL A 146 37.92 -13.93 -13.73
N SER A 147 39.00 -13.98 -12.94
CA SER A 147 38.92 -14.51 -11.57
C SER A 147 38.02 -13.70 -10.67
N ALA A 148 38.00 -12.37 -10.79
CA ALA A 148 37.12 -11.50 -10.05
C ALA A 148 35.64 -11.67 -10.48
N TRP A 149 35.41 -11.83 -11.79
CA TRP A 149 34.08 -12.15 -12.32
C TRP A 149 33.57 -13.48 -11.77
N LEU A 150 34.39 -14.55 -11.80
CA LEU A 150 34.01 -15.85 -11.23
C LEU A 150 33.69 -15.78 -9.74
N LEU A 151 34.51 -15.02 -8.98
CA LEU A 151 34.22 -14.80 -7.55
C LEU A 151 32.88 -14.10 -7.32
N CYS A 152 32.58 -13.04 -8.08
CA CYS A 152 31.28 -12.35 -7.99
C CYS A 152 30.12 -13.28 -8.37
N VAL A 153 30.27 -14.11 -9.41
CA VAL A 153 29.24 -15.10 -9.78
C VAL A 153 29.01 -16.11 -8.65
N ALA A 154 30.10 -16.65 -8.06
CA ALA A 154 30.01 -17.58 -6.93
C ALA A 154 29.35 -16.94 -5.70
N GLN A 155 29.73 -15.70 -5.36
CA GLN A 155 29.11 -14.94 -4.26
C GLN A 155 27.62 -14.70 -4.50
N ASN A 156 27.25 -14.28 -5.71
CA ASN A 156 25.87 -14.06 -6.09
C ASN A 156 25.02 -15.34 -6.02
N ALA A 157 25.54 -16.46 -6.49
CA ALA A 157 24.86 -17.76 -6.45
C ALA A 157 24.69 -18.30 -5.01
N SER A 158 25.61 -17.93 -4.12
CA SER A 158 25.61 -18.38 -2.73
C SER A 158 24.81 -17.46 -1.78
N ASN A 159 24.48 -16.25 -2.22
CA ASN A 159 23.77 -15.28 -1.38
C ASN A 159 22.28 -15.59 -1.31
N VAL A 160 21.79 -15.91 -0.11
CA VAL A 160 20.38 -16.24 0.15
C VAL A 160 19.45 -15.06 -0.14
N LEU A 161 19.93 -13.84 0.13
CA LEU A 161 19.17 -12.60 -0.08
C LEU A 161 19.41 -11.98 -1.47
N GLN A 162 19.93 -12.75 -2.42
CA GLN A 162 20.28 -12.24 -3.74
C GLN A 162 19.06 -11.73 -4.53
N ALA A 163 17.90 -12.35 -4.33
CA ALA A 163 16.65 -11.92 -4.95
C ALA A 163 16.16 -10.55 -4.42
N GLU A 164 16.59 -10.19 -3.21
CA GLU A 164 16.22 -8.93 -2.54
C GLU A 164 17.01 -7.72 -3.03
N GLN A 165 18.17 -7.97 -3.64
CA GLN A 165 19.05 -6.89 -4.06
C GLN A 165 18.57 -6.25 -5.36
N SER A 166 18.62 -4.91 -5.42
CA SER A 166 18.35 -4.21 -6.67
C SER A 166 19.33 -4.64 -7.77
N LYS A 167 18.87 -4.63 -9.02
CA LYS A 167 19.73 -4.96 -10.18
C LYS A 167 20.99 -4.09 -10.21
N LEU A 168 20.90 -2.83 -9.80
CA LEU A 168 22.01 -1.90 -9.73
C LEU A 168 23.06 -2.34 -8.71
N ASN A 169 22.66 -2.76 -7.51
CA ASN A 169 23.58 -3.25 -6.48
C ASN A 169 24.26 -4.55 -6.92
N LYS A 170 23.48 -5.49 -7.43
CA LYS A 170 23.96 -6.80 -7.87
C LYS A 170 24.99 -6.71 -8.99
N TYR A 171 24.67 -6.01 -10.07
CA TYR A 171 25.54 -5.89 -11.24
C TYR A 171 26.55 -4.75 -11.12
N GLY A 172 26.22 -3.67 -10.39
CA GLY A 172 27.13 -2.56 -10.15
C GLY A 172 28.38 -2.97 -9.38
N MET A 173 28.23 -3.75 -8.31
CA MET A 173 29.38 -4.30 -7.55
C MET A 173 30.23 -5.26 -8.40
N MET A 174 29.59 -6.08 -9.24
CA MET A 174 30.30 -6.97 -10.14
C MET A 174 31.12 -6.18 -11.18
N ILE A 175 30.52 -5.20 -11.85
CA ILE A 175 31.19 -4.33 -12.83
C ILE A 175 32.36 -3.58 -12.18
N PHE A 176 32.15 -3.04 -10.99
CA PHE A 176 33.20 -2.34 -10.24
C PHE A 176 34.37 -3.27 -9.89
N SER A 177 34.11 -4.46 -9.35
CA SER A 177 35.13 -5.43 -8.95
C SER A 177 35.94 -5.92 -10.14
N VAL A 178 35.28 -6.27 -11.24
CA VAL A 178 35.95 -6.71 -12.49
C VAL A 178 36.74 -5.56 -13.09
N GLY A 179 36.17 -4.35 -13.20
CA GLY A 179 36.84 -3.16 -13.72
C GLY A 179 38.11 -2.80 -12.91
N LEU A 180 38.00 -2.84 -11.57
CA LEU A 180 39.14 -2.61 -10.68
C LEU A 180 40.22 -3.67 -10.87
N SER A 181 39.87 -4.96 -11.02
CA SER A 181 40.81 -6.05 -11.22
C SER A 181 41.52 -5.95 -12.56
N LEU A 182 40.81 -5.59 -13.62
CA LEU A 182 41.40 -5.29 -14.93
C LEU A 182 42.36 -4.09 -14.85
N TYR A 183 41.93 -3.01 -14.23
CA TYR A 183 42.74 -1.81 -14.07
C TYR A 183 44.03 -2.09 -13.28
N LEU A 184 43.93 -2.69 -12.09
CA LEU A 184 45.08 -3.04 -11.28
C LEU A 184 45.99 -4.00 -12.03
N GLY A 185 45.47 -5.03 -12.71
CA GLY A 185 46.25 -5.97 -13.51
C GLY A 185 47.10 -5.33 -14.62
N CYS A 186 46.70 -4.14 -15.11
CA CYS A 186 47.49 -3.38 -16.08
C CYS A 186 48.70 -2.64 -15.47
N PHE A 187 48.62 -2.23 -14.22
CA PHE A 187 49.58 -1.32 -13.60
C PHE A 187 50.47 -1.95 -12.54
N VAL A 188 50.18 -3.18 -12.08
CA VAL A 188 50.99 -3.90 -11.11
C VAL A 188 51.87 -4.95 -11.77
N TYR A 189 52.88 -5.45 -11.04
CA TYR A 189 53.70 -6.58 -11.48
C TYR A 189 52.84 -7.84 -11.69
N ALA A 190 53.16 -8.65 -12.67
CA ALA A 190 52.43 -9.89 -12.97
C ALA A 190 52.38 -10.85 -11.76
N GLY A 191 53.39 -10.87 -10.90
CA GLY A 191 53.37 -11.63 -9.65
C GLY A 191 52.30 -11.15 -8.66
N VAL A 192 52.03 -9.83 -8.60
CA VAL A 192 50.94 -9.28 -7.77
C VAL A 192 49.58 -9.68 -8.32
N ALA A 193 49.42 -9.63 -9.64
CA ALA A 193 48.20 -10.08 -10.29
C ALA A 193 47.98 -11.61 -10.14
N LEU A 194 49.04 -12.39 -10.11
CA LEU A 194 48.99 -13.84 -9.81
C LEU A 194 48.47 -14.06 -8.36
N TYR A 195 49.01 -13.31 -7.39
CA TYR A 195 48.51 -13.33 -6.01
C TYR A 195 47.01 -12.98 -5.96
N TRP A 196 46.58 -11.93 -6.66
CA TRP A 196 45.17 -11.50 -6.69
C TRP A 196 44.28 -12.58 -7.30
N THR A 197 44.72 -13.21 -8.40
CA THR A 197 44.01 -14.31 -9.07
C THR A 197 43.87 -15.52 -8.15
N ALA A 198 44.98 -15.96 -7.54
CA ALA A 198 44.99 -17.07 -6.59
C ALA A 198 44.11 -16.79 -5.38
N SER A 199 44.14 -15.54 -4.86
CA SER A 199 43.27 -15.08 -3.76
C SER A 199 41.78 -15.16 -4.09
N ASN A 200 41.40 -14.82 -5.32
CA ASN A 200 40.00 -14.94 -5.78
C ASN A 200 39.55 -16.40 -5.89
N ILE A 201 40.42 -17.28 -6.45
CA ILE A 201 40.15 -18.72 -6.58
C ILE A 201 40.02 -19.36 -5.20
N PHE A 202 40.93 -19.09 -4.28
CA PHE A 202 40.83 -19.61 -2.90
C PHE A 202 39.67 -19.03 -2.14
N ALA A 203 39.24 -17.79 -2.43
CA ALA A 203 38.01 -17.21 -1.86
C ALA A 203 36.76 -17.94 -2.34
N ILE A 204 36.70 -18.38 -3.60
CA ILE A 204 35.60 -19.22 -4.12
C ILE A 204 35.55 -20.55 -3.38
N LEU A 205 36.71 -21.26 -3.28
CA LEU A 205 36.78 -22.51 -2.52
C LEU A 205 36.36 -22.35 -1.08
N GLN A 206 36.85 -21.30 -0.40
CA GLN A 206 36.51 -20.98 0.99
C GLN A 206 35.03 -20.69 1.13
N LEU A 207 34.40 -19.97 0.19
CA LEU A 207 32.96 -19.67 0.20
C LEU A 207 32.13 -20.96 0.15
N TYR A 208 32.46 -21.89 -0.72
CA TYR A 208 31.75 -23.16 -0.82
C TYR A 208 31.97 -24.05 0.41
N LEU A 209 33.18 -24.11 0.95
CA LEU A 209 33.50 -24.85 2.17
C LEU A 209 32.73 -24.29 3.38
N LEU A 210 32.71 -22.97 3.52
CA LEU A 210 31.95 -22.32 4.59
C LEU A 210 30.43 -22.53 4.46
N ASN A 211 29.89 -22.46 3.23
CA ASN A 211 28.48 -22.72 2.99
C ASN A 211 28.11 -24.20 3.20
N TRP A 212 29.04 -25.12 2.97
CA TRP A 212 28.84 -26.54 3.30
C TRP A 212 28.83 -26.75 4.81
N ALA A 213 29.76 -26.12 5.54
CA ALA A 213 29.87 -26.27 6.99
C ALA A 213 28.81 -25.47 7.79
N ILE A 214 28.50 -24.27 7.30
CA ILE A 214 27.57 -23.34 7.98
C ILE A 214 26.67 -22.73 6.88
N ASN A 215 25.60 -23.44 6.51
CA ASN A 215 24.72 -23.03 5.42
C ASN A 215 23.73 -21.95 5.86
N PRO A 216 23.81 -20.71 5.33
CA PRO A 216 22.88 -19.64 5.67
C PRO A 216 21.41 -19.97 5.34
N LYS A 217 21.15 -20.83 4.34
CA LYS A 217 19.80 -21.26 3.94
C LYS A 217 19.03 -21.95 5.05
N ASN A 218 19.74 -22.65 5.95
CA ASN A 218 19.10 -23.37 7.07
C ASN A 218 18.58 -22.45 8.17
N TYR A 219 18.85 -21.16 8.10
CA TYR A 219 18.49 -20.16 9.11
C TYR A 219 17.43 -19.15 8.60
N VAL A 220 16.92 -19.35 7.39
CA VAL A 220 15.88 -18.50 6.80
C VAL A 220 14.52 -18.97 7.25
N ASP A 221 13.72 -18.05 7.74
CA ASP A 221 12.27 -18.21 7.84
C ASP A 221 11.66 -17.82 6.50
N TYR A 222 11.46 -18.82 5.62
CA TYR A 222 10.97 -18.58 4.27
C TYR A 222 9.51 -18.12 4.26
N GLU A 223 8.68 -18.60 5.19
CA GLU A 223 7.27 -18.24 5.28
C GLU A 223 7.12 -16.75 5.66
N ALA A 224 7.74 -16.35 6.76
CA ALA A 224 7.74 -14.95 7.20
C ALA A 224 8.41 -14.01 6.19
N LEU A 225 9.46 -14.48 5.50
CA LEU A 225 10.13 -13.70 4.46
C LEU A 225 9.21 -13.47 3.25
N GLU A 226 8.48 -14.49 2.80
CA GLU A 226 7.58 -14.40 1.65
C GLU A 226 6.34 -13.55 1.95
N GLU A 227 5.77 -13.72 3.14
CA GLU A 227 4.66 -12.91 3.65
C GLU A 227 5.02 -11.42 3.69
N THR A 228 6.12 -11.08 4.37
CA THR A 228 6.55 -9.67 4.50
C THR A 228 6.97 -9.04 3.18
N LYS A 229 7.51 -9.82 2.23
CA LYS A 229 7.78 -9.34 0.87
C LYS A 229 6.50 -9.01 0.10
N LYS A 230 5.51 -9.88 0.19
CA LYS A 230 4.22 -9.68 -0.48
C LYS A 230 3.58 -8.40 0.02
N GLU A 231 3.53 -8.20 1.34
CA GLU A 231 2.99 -7.00 1.96
C GLU A 231 3.77 -5.74 1.53
N LEU A 232 5.10 -5.78 1.55
CA LEU A 232 5.93 -4.66 1.09
C LEU A 232 5.72 -4.34 -0.40
N ALA A 233 5.62 -5.38 -1.25
CA ALA A 233 5.36 -5.21 -2.68
C ALA A 233 3.95 -4.63 -2.95
N GLU A 234 2.95 -4.99 -2.15
CA GLU A 234 1.61 -4.40 -2.22
C GLU A 234 1.66 -2.90 -1.90
N ILE A 235 2.38 -2.49 -0.85
CA ILE A 235 2.58 -1.08 -0.51
C ILE A 235 3.36 -0.34 -1.62
N GLU A 236 4.41 -0.95 -2.16
CA GLU A 236 5.17 -0.35 -3.26
C GLU A 236 4.35 -0.22 -4.55
N ALA A 237 3.40 -1.12 -4.78
CA ALA A 237 2.48 -1.08 -5.91
C ALA A 237 1.41 0.00 -5.78
N LEU A 238 1.13 0.50 -4.56
CA LEU A 238 0.24 1.63 -4.35
C LEU A 238 0.76 2.86 -5.13
N GLY A 239 -0.10 3.46 -5.92
CA GLY A 239 0.25 4.61 -6.76
C GLY A 239 0.95 4.24 -8.09
N THR A 240 1.21 2.95 -8.40
CA THR A 240 1.62 2.53 -9.75
C THR A 240 0.43 2.08 -10.61
N LYS A 241 -0.69 1.75 -9.99
CA LYS A 241 -1.94 1.31 -10.67
C LYS A 241 -2.69 2.43 -11.42
N LYS A 242 -2.42 3.69 -11.12
CA LYS A 242 -2.95 4.86 -11.85
C LYS A 242 -1.79 5.42 -12.67
N GLY A 243 -1.75 5.20 -13.97
CA GLY A 243 -0.87 5.77 -15.03
C GLY A 243 0.34 6.63 -14.60
N LYS A 244 1.14 7.12 -15.53
CA LYS A 244 2.25 8.04 -15.19
C LYS A 244 1.69 9.29 -14.51
N ARG A 245 1.96 9.47 -13.21
CA ARG A 245 1.60 10.69 -12.46
C ARG A 245 2.17 11.92 -13.18
N ASN A 246 1.34 12.95 -13.34
CA ASN A 246 1.77 14.21 -13.91
C ASN A 246 2.89 14.82 -13.03
N LYS A 247 3.89 15.46 -13.64
CA LYS A 247 4.98 16.12 -12.92
C LYS A 247 4.45 17.26 -12.02
N GLU A 248 3.38 17.90 -12.43
CA GLU A 248 2.73 18.97 -11.66
C GLU A 248 2.08 18.44 -10.39
N ASP A 249 1.39 17.29 -10.46
CA ASP A 249 0.80 16.64 -9.29
C ASP A 249 1.85 16.22 -8.27
N ILE A 250 2.99 15.69 -8.73
CA ILE A 250 4.11 15.33 -7.85
C ILE A 250 4.68 16.56 -7.15
N LYS A 251 4.80 17.68 -7.88
CA LYS A 251 5.29 18.96 -7.31
C LYS A 251 4.31 19.51 -6.29
N ARG A 252 3.01 19.49 -6.60
CA ARG A 252 1.91 19.90 -5.73
C ARG A 252 1.86 19.06 -4.46
N GLU A 253 1.86 17.74 -4.58
CA GLU A 253 1.89 16.82 -3.45
C GLU A 253 3.05 17.13 -2.49
N LYS A 254 4.25 17.38 -3.03
CA LYS A 254 5.42 17.72 -2.21
C LYS A 254 5.25 19.05 -1.48
N ALA A 255 4.66 20.05 -2.14
CA ALA A 255 4.37 21.35 -1.56
C ALA A 255 3.29 21.25 -0.46
N ASP A 256 2.19 20.54 -0.75
CA ASP A 256 1.06 20.37 0.16
C ASP A 256 1.45 19.53 1.38
N TYR A 257 2.28 18.48 1.20
CA TYR A 257 2.84 17.69 2.29
C TYR A 257 3.67 18.57 3.25
N LYS A 258 4.57 19.41 2.69
CA LYS A 258 5.36 20.36 3.49
C LYS A 258 4.47 21.39 4.20
N LYS A 259 3.46 21.93 3.49
CA LYS A 259 2.49 22.89 4.03
C LYS A 259 1.68 22.29 5.18
N PHE A 260 1.24 21.02 5.05
CA PHE A 260 0.49 20.34 6.09
C PHE A 260 1.29 20.25 7.39
N PHE A 261 2.55 19.84 7.33
CA PHE A 261 3.41 19.73 8.52
C PHE A 261 3.99 21.06 9.03
N SER A 262 3.85 22.16 8.28
CA SER A 262 4.22 23.48 8.78
C SER A 262 3.20 24.08 9.76
N VAL A 263 2.00 23.51 9.81
CA VAL A 263 0.97 23.92 10.77
C VAL A 263 0.99 22.98 11.96
N VAL A 264 1.25 23.52 13.12
CA VAL A 264 1.28 22.78 14.40
C VAL A 264 -0.11 22.84 15.05
N ASN A 265 -0.48 21.83 15.83
CA ASN A 265 -1.73 21.75 16.60
C ASN A 265 -2.99 21.93 15.74
N LYS A 266 -3.15 21.09 14.73
CA LYS A 266 -4.38 21.02 13.95
C LYS A 266 -5.50 20.47 14.82
N HIS A 267 -6.60 21.22 14.94
CA HIS A 267 -7.74 20.75 15.72
C HIS A 267 -8.59 19.74 14.94
N LEU A 268 -8.75 19.95 13.64
CA LEU A 268 -9.65 19.15 12.81
C LEU A 268 -9.04 18.84 11.45
N VAL A 269 -8.96 17.55 11.15
CA VAL A 269 -8.54 17.03 9.85
C VAL A 269 -9.63 16.14 9.26
N PHE A 270 -10.05 16.41 8.03
CA PHE A 270 -10.85 15.48 7.22
C PHE A 270 -9.92 14.78 6.23
N TYR A 271 -10.08 13.47 6.09
CA TYR A 271 -9.47 12.73 4.99
C TYR A 271 -10.53 12.18 4.06
N SER A 272 -10.37 12.46 2.77
CA SER A 272 -11.22 12.00 1.67
C SER A 272 -10.41 11.20 0.66
N GLU A 273 -10.93 10.04 0.26
CA GLU A 273 -10.31 9.21 -0.78
C GLU A 273 -10.38 9.85 -2.18
N GLY A 274 -11.30 10.79 -2.39
CA GLY A 274 -11.46 11.54 -3.63
C GLY A 274 -12.72 12.39 -3.66
N SER A 275 -12.91 13.13 -4.75
CA SER A 275 -13.99 14.12 -4.93
C SER A 275 -15.40 13.60 -4.64
N GLY A 276 -15.66 12.31 -4.93
CA GLY A 276 -16.96 11.69 -4.69
C GLY A 276 -17.34 11.51 -3.21
N PHE A 277 -16.39 11.63 -2.29
CA PHE A 277 -16.63 11.44 -0.85
C PHE A 277 -16.99 12.72 -0.10
N TYR A 278 -16.73 13.90 -0.66
CA TYR A 278 -17.08 15.17 -0.03
C TYR A 278 -18.55 15.26 0.41
N LYS A 279 -19.46 14.70 -0.37
CA LYS A 279 -20.91 14.68 -0.08
C LYS A 279 -21.28 14.10 1.29
N TYR A 280 -20.48 13.16 1.80
CA TYR A 280 -20.71 12.54 3.11
C TYR A 280 -20.30 13.45 4.27
N PHE A 281 -19.36 14.36 4.04
CA PHE A 281 -18.87 15.33 5.01
C PHE A 281 -19.58 16.70 4.91
N LYS A 282 -20.17 17.00 3.75
CA LYS A 282 -20.67 18.34 3.39
C LYS A 282 -21.50 18.98 4.50
N GLY A 283 -22.56 18.34 4.95
CA GLY A 283 -23.44 18.90 5.97
C GLY A 283 -22.72 19.22 7.29
N ILE A 284 -21.81 18.32 7.72
CA ILE A 284 -20.99 18.51 8.92
C ILE A 284 -20.03 19.70 8.73
N ILE A 285 -19.34 19.75 7.60
CA ILE A 285 -18.39 20.83 7.26
C ILE A 285 -19.11 22.17 7.22
N GLU A 286 -20.21 22.28 6.49
CA GLU A 286 -21.01 23.52 6.38
C GLU A 286 -21.53 23.99 7.75
N TYR A 287 -21.98 23.08 8.60
CA TYR A 287 -22.41 23.45 9.95
C TYR A 287 -21.24 24.01 10.78
N ILE A 288 -20.06 23.38 10.75
CA ILE A 288 -18.87 23.85 11.48
C ILE A 288 -18.44 25.23 10.98
N LEU A 289 -18.41 25.44 9.66
CA LEU A 289 -18.01 26.71 9.05
C LEU A 289 -18.95 27.86 9.42
N ASN A 290 -20.24 27.58 9.46
CA ASN A 290 -21.26 28.59 9.75
C ASN A 290 -21.38 28.94 11.26
N ASN A 291 -20.98 28.03 12.14
CA ASN A 291 -21.21 28.18 13.58
C ASN A 291 -19.92 28.32 14.40
N THR A 292 -18.75 28.18 13.79
CA THR A 292 -17.45 28.24 14.50
C THR A 292 -16.37 28.94 13.68
N ASN A 293 -15.24 29.22 14.35
CA ASN A 293 -14.01 29.69 13.68
C ASN A 293 -12.96 28.58 13.52
N ILE A 294 -13.35 27.32 13.59
CA ILE A 294 -12.46 26.17 13.44
C ILE A 294 -11.93 26.11 12.00
N THR A 295 -10.63 26.03 11.87
CA THR A 295 -9.98 25.77 10.57
C THR A 295 -10.07 24.29 10.27
N ILE A 296 -10.58 23.95 9.08
CA ILE A 296 -10.71 22.58 8.59
C ILE A 296 -9.52 22.28 7.68
N HIS A 297 -8.69 21.32 8.07
CA HIS A 297 -7.63 20.77 7.23
C HIS A 297 -8.19 19.59 6.43
N TYR A 298 -8.33 19.75 5.13
CA TYR A 298 -8.93 18.73 4.27
C TYR A 298 -7.85 18.07 3.41
N VAL A 299 -7.57 16.80 3.69
CA VAL A 299 -6.62 15.97 2.96
C VAL A 299 -7.37 15.13 1.94
N THR A 300 -6.94 15.16 0.69
CA THR A 300 -7.53 14.34 -0.38
C THR A 300 -6.45 13.62 -1.19
N SER A 301 -6.75 12.41 -1.65
CA SER A 301 -5.87 11.65 -2.57
C SER A 301 -6.17 11.90 -4.05
N ASP A 302 -7.12 12.79 -4.35
CA ASP A 302 -7.52 13.17 -5.70
C ASP A 302 -7.01 14.60 -6.03
N PRO A 303 -6.14 14.78 -7.05
CA PRO A 303 -5.64 16.10 -7.41
C PRO A 303 -6.74 17.03 -7.95
N ASP A 304 -7.84 16.45 -8.47
CA ASP A 304 -8.95 17.20 -9.09
C ASP A 304 -10.17 17.30 -8.15
N ASP A 305 -9.98 17.03 -6.85
CA ASP A 305 -11.05 17.09 -5.85
C ASP A 305 -11.71 18.48 -5.83
N GLN A 306 -13.05 18.49 -5.82
CA GLN A 306 -13.86 19.70 -5.77
C GLN A 306 -13.54 20.61 -4.56
N ILE A 307 -12.96 20.06 -3.50
CA ILE A 307 -12.58 20.80 -2.29
C ILE A 307 -11.65 21.98 -2.60
N PHE A 308 -10.81 21.87 -3.64
CA PHE A 308 -9.92 22.97 -4.02
C PHE A 308 -10.68 24.19 -4.51
N ARG A 309 -11.76 23.98 -5.29
CA ARG A 309 -12.66 25.07 -5.75
C ARG A 309 -13.52 25.63 -4.61
N ILE A 310 -13.94 24.77 -3.69
CA ILE A 310 -14.68 25.20 -2.50
C ILE A 310 -13.81 26.08 -1.60
N ALA A 311 -12.55 25.70 -1.39
CA ALA A 311 -11.60 26.43 -0.56
C ALA A 311 -11.20 27.81 -1.14
N GLU A 312 -11.36 28.05 -2.45
CA GLU A 312 -11.17 29.38 -3.02
C GLU A 312 -12.20 30.41 -2.48
N LYS A 313 -13.38 29.93 -2.11
CA LYS A 313 -14.49 30.74 -1.58
C LYS A 313 -14.58 30.71 -0.05
N GLU A 314 -13.99 29.68 0.58
CA GLU A 314 -14.07 29.48 2.03
C GLU A 314 -12.67 29.41 2.65
N SER A 315 -12.24 30.51 3.22
CA SER A 315 -10.89 30.68 3.75
C SER A 315 -10.55 29.77 4.95
N LYS A 316 -11.56 29.28 5.68
CA LYS A 316 -11.39 28.36 6.80
C LYS A 316 -11.08 26.94 6.37
N ILE A 317 -11.27 26.60 5.09
CA ILE A 317 -10.86 25.30 4.53
C ILE A 317 -9.41 25.39 4.02
N LYS A 318 -8.56 24.49 4.47
CA LYS A 318 -7.16 24.35 4.02
C LYS A 318 -7.03 22.99 3.33
N PRO A 319 -7.11 22.96 1.99
CA PRO A 319 -7.02 21.71 1.24
C PRO A 319 -5.57 21.29 0.99
N TYR A 320 -5.33 19.96 0.96
CA TYR A 320 -4.02 19.36 0.70
C TYR A 320 -4.19 18.14 -0.21
N TYR A 321 -3.48 18.12 -1.33
CA TYR A 321 -3.37 16.94 -2.18
C TYR A 321 -2.24 16.04 -1.69
N ILE A 322 -2.57 14.82 -1.27
CA ILE A 322 -1.63 13.81 -0.76
C ILE A 322 -1.94 12.48 -1.42
N GLY A 323 -1.10 12.05 -2.35
CA GLY A 323 -1.28 10.75 -3.01
C GLY A 323 -1.06 9.57 -2.08
N GLU A 324 -1.57 8.41 -2.48
CA GLU A 324 -1.69 7.20 -1.66
C GLU A 324 -0.41 6.80 -0.90
N LYS A 325 0.76 6.88 -1.54
CA LYS A 325 2.05 6.54 -0.90
C LYS A 325 2.44 7.49 0.23
N LYS A 326 2.24 8.80 0.02
CA LYS A 326 2.55 9.79 1.04
C LYS A 326 1.51 9.88 2.13
N LEU A 327 0.29 9.43 1.85
CA LEU A 327 -0.76 9.31 2.83
C LEU A 327 -0.34 8.39 3.99
N ILE A 328 0.34 7.29 3.68
CA ILE A 328 0.84 6.35 4.71
C ILE A 328 1.68 7.11 5.74
N THR A 329 2.70 7.83 5.26
CA THR A 329 3.59 8.61 6.16
C THR A 329 2.87 9.78 6.82
N LEU A 330 1.94 10.44 6.10
CA LEU A 330 1.15 11.53 6.67
C LEU A 330 0.31 11.04 7.85
N MET A 331 -0.39 9.91 7.69
CA MET A 331 -1.23 9.34 8.75
C MET A 331 -0.40 8.91 9.96
N MET A 332 0.76 8.27 9.74
CA MET A 332 1.68 7.87 10.80
C MET A 332 2.26 9.06 11.59
N LYS A 333 2.41 10.22 10.95
CA LYS A 333 2.89 11.46 11.56
C LYS A 333 1.77 12.47 11.81
N MET A 334 0.51 12.04 11.81
CA MET A 334 -0.64 12.91 12.02
C MET A 334 -0.53 13.64 13.35
N ASP A 335 -0.63 14.97 13.30
CA ASP A 335 -0.72 15.85 14.45
C ASP A 335 -2.03 16.64 14.37
N ALA A 336 -3.07 16.08 14.98
CA ALA A 336 -4.41 16.64 15.01
C ALA A 336 -5.12 16.22 16.30
N ASP A 337 -6.19 16.91 16.68
CA ASP A 337 -7.02 16.51 17.82
C ASP A 337 -8.11 15.52 17.37
N VAL A 338 -8.74 15.80 16.25
CA VAL A 338 -9.79 14.97 15.66
C VAL A 338 -9.48 14.72 14.18
N VAL A 339 -9.56 13.46 13.76
CA VAL A 339 -9.44 13.03 12.36
C VAL A 339 -10.73 12.35 11.94
N VAL A 340 -11.38 12.90 10.92
CA VAL A 340 -12.67 12.43 10.40
C VAL A 340 -12.49 11.81 9.03
N MET A 341 -12.98 10.59 8.81
CA MET A 341 -12.81 9.91 7.52
C MET A 341 -13.89 8.85 7.26
N THR A 342 -14.07 8.52 5.98
CA THR A 342 -14.97 7.46 5.50
C THR A 342 -14.22 6.15 5.22
N MET A 343 -12.89 6.15 5.26
CA MET A 343 -12.06 5.01 4.92
C MET A 343 -12.08 3.97 6.05
N PRO A 344 -12.53 2.73 5.80
CA PRO A 344 -12.44 1.64 6.79
C PRO A 344 -11.00 1.10 6.90
N ASP A 345 -10.80 0.11 7.76
CA ASP A 345 -9.56 -0.70 7.83
C ASP A 345 -8.31 0.05 8.32
N ILE A 346 -8.47 1.15 9.07
CA ILE A 346 -7.33 1.78 9.75
C ILE A 346 -6.65 0.77 10.68
N GLU A 347 -5.32 0.74 10.74
CA GLU A 347 -4.44 -0.23 11.42
C GLU A 347 -4.42 -1.65 10.81
N ASN A 348 -5.42 -2.07 10.07
CA ASN A 348 -5.49 -3.42 9.51
C ASN A 348 -4.51 -3.63 8.35
N TYR A 349 -4.25 -2.56 7.59
CA TYR A 349 -3.31 -2.59 6.45
C TYR A 349 -2.22 -1.53 6.62
N HIS A 350 -1.82 -0.90 5.51
CA HIS A 350 -0.73 0.07 5.45
C HIS A 350 -1.08 1.47 6.01
N ILE A 351 -2.37 1.81 6.16
CA ILE A 351 -2.77 3.06 6.82
C ILE A 351 -2.82 2.82 8.33
N LYS A 352 -1.93 3.50 9.04
CA LYS A 352 -1.79 3.35 10.50
C LYS A 352 -2.22 4.63 11.21
N ARG A 353 -2.60 4.49 12.49
CA ARG A 353 -2.83 5.63 13.39
C ARG A 353 -1.51 6.34 13.68
N SER A 354 -1.57 7.56 14.14
CA SER A 354 -0.38 8.35 14.46
C SER A 354 0.52 7.68 15.49
N TYR A 355 1.82 7.66 15.22
CA TYR A 355 2.83 7.27 16.21
C TYR A 355 3.28 8.42 17.09
N ILE A 356 3.05 9.67 16.64
CA ILE A 356 3.44 10.89 17.36
C ILE A 356 2.40 11.26 18.40
N ARG A 357 1.12 11.20 18.03
CA ARG A 357 -0.02 11.56 18.88
C ARG A 357 -0.92 10.33 19.09
N LYS A 358 -0.97 9.83 20.32
CA LYS A 358 -1.82 8.66 20.68
C LYS A 358 -3.22 9.05 21.16
N ASP A 359 -3.44 10.32 21.42
CA ASP A 359 -4.66 10.91 21.97
C ASP A 359 -5.63 11.45 20.90
N ILE A 360 -5.32 11.24 19.61
CA ILE A 360 -6.18 11.62 18.49
C ILE A 360 -7.48 10.83 18.53
N ASN A 361 -8.61 11.51 18.42
CA ASN A 361 -9.91 10.87 18.20
C ASN A 361 -10.11 10.63 16.69
N TYR A 362 -10.11 9.37 16.26
CA TYR A 362 -10.43 8.96 14.90
C TYR A 362 -11.92 8.67 14.78
N VAL A 363 -12.63 9.51 14.02
CA VAL A 363 -14.07 9.45 13.83
C VAL A 363 -14.39 8.85 12.47
N TYR A 364 -15.11 7.74 12.45
CA TYR A 364 -15.62 7.14 11.22
C TYR A 364 -16.97 7.74 10.83
N VAL A 365 -17.08 8.17 9.57
CA VAL A 365 -18.34 8.62 8.97
C VAL A 365 -18.76 7.58 7.92
N PRO A 366 -19.87 6.86 8.13
CA PRO A 366 -20.38 5.92 7.14
C PRO A 366 -20.74 6.62 5.83
N HIS A 367 -20.43 5.95 4.72
CA HIS A 367 -20.78 6.40 3.38
C HIS A 367 -21.97 5.64 2.78
N GLY A 368 -22.76 5.01 3.65
CA GLY A 368 -23.98 4.29 3.35
C GLY A 368 -24.79 4.02 4.62
N MET A 369 -26.04 3.65 4.43
CA MET A 369 -26.98 3.30 5.51
C MET A 369 -27.16 1.78 5.66
N ASP A 370 -26.33 1.02 5.01
CA ASP A 370 -26.33 -0.44 5.01
C ASP A 370 -25.63 -1.04 6.26
N SER A 371 -25.72 -2.36 6.40
CA SER A 371 -25.07 -3.10 7.48
C SER A 371 -23.55 -2.97 7.41
N LEU A 372 -22.94 -2.41 8.43
CA LEU A 372 -21.48 -2.32 8.54
C LEU A 372 -20.86 -3.70 8.78
N ASN A 373 -21.56 -4.58 9.52
CA ASN A 373 -21.06 -5.92 9.81
C ASN A 373 -21.00 -6.82 8.57
N MET A 374 -21.92 -6.68 7.61
CA MET A 374 -21.95 -7.50 6.40
C MET A 374 -21.10 -6.92 5.26
N THR A 375 -21.14 -5.60 5.06
CA THR A 375 -20.59 -4.92 3.87
C THR A 375 -19.16 -4.43 4.05
N MET A 376 -18.64 -4.44 5.28
CA MET A 376 -17.25 -4.14 5.58
C MET A 376 -16.47 -5.44 5.88
N ARG A 377 -15.15 -5.40 5.81
CA ARG A 377 -14.31 -6.54 6.19
C ARG A 377 -14.34 -6.76 7.70
N THR A 378 -14.04 -7.99 8.13
CA THR A 378 -13.88 -8.31 9.56
C THR A 378 -12.83 -7.38 10.16
N GLY A 379 -13.17 -6.74 11.29
CA GLY A 379 -12.25 -5.84 12.01
C GLY A 379 -12.08 -4.45 11.41
N SER A 380 -12.80 -4.09 10.35
CA SER A 380 -12.63 -2.81 9.64
C SER A 380 -12.85 -1.57 10.50
N MET A 381 -13.65 -1.68 11.57
CA MET A 381 -13.96 -0.59 12.50
C MET A 381 -13.18 -0.67 13.83
N ASP A 382 -12.38 -1.71 14.07
CA ASP A 382 -11.84 -2.03 15.40
C ASP A 382 -10.95 -0.92 15.98
N HIS A 383 -10.28 -0.16 15.13
CA HIS A 383 -9.32 0.86 15.53
C HIS A 383 -9.83 2.31 15.44
N TYR A 384 -11.13 2.48 15.26
CA TYR A 384 -11.79 3.79 15.42
C TYR A 384 -12.13 4.06 16.87
N ASP A 385 -12.07 5.33 17.29
CA ASP A 385 -12.46 5.76 18.63
C ASP A 385 -13.96 6.08 18.67
N SER A 386 -14.50 6.58 17.55
CA SER A 386 -15.87 7.01 17.43
C SER A 386 -16.47 6.65 16.08
N VAL A 387 -17.77 6.34 16.07
CA VAL A 387 -18.53 6.08 14.83
C VAL A 387 -19.80 6.91 14.85
N LEU A 388 -20.05 7.65 13.76
CA LEU A 388 -21.30 8.37 13.53
C LEU A 388 -22.33 7.41 12.95
N CYS A 389 -23.14 6.75 13.79
CA CYS A 389 -24.11 5.77 13.37
C CYS A 389 -25.28 6.41 12.62
N THR A 390 -25.61 5.89 11.43
CA THR A 390 -26.74 6.41 10.63
C THR A 390 -28.08 6.04 11.21
N GLY A 391 -28.15 4.91 11.92
CA GLY A 391 -29.36 4.41 12.49
C GLY A 391 -29.13 3.33 13.55
N LYS A 392 -30.24 2.89 14.12
CA LYS A 392 -30.26 1.95 15.25
C LYS A 392 -29.50 0.66 14.96
N ILE A 393 -29.70 0.07 13.79
CA ILE A 393 -29.11 -1.23 13.44
C ILE A 393 -27.58 -1.15 13.36
N GLN A 394 -27.02 -0.10 12.74
CA GLN A 394 -25.56 0.06 12.70
C GLN A 394 -24.96 0.17 14.10
N LYS A 395 -25.63 0.87 15.02
CA LYS A 395 -25.18 0.97 16.41
C LYS A 395 -25.20 -0.39 17.09
N GLU A 396 -26.32 -1.11 16.99
CA GLU A 396 -26.47 -2.46 17.57
C GLU A 396 -25.45 -3.46 17.00
N GLU A 397 -25.18 -3.42 15.70
CA GLU A 397 -24.16 -4.26 15.06
C GLU A 397 -22.76 -4.01 15.64
N ILE A 398 -22.39 -2.73 15.86
CA ILE A 398 -21.08 -2.37 16.42
C ILE A 398 -21.00 -2.80 17.89
N GLU A 399 -22.01 -2.49 18.70
CA GLU A 399 -22.09 -2.88 20.12
C GLU A 399 -21.95 -4.41 20.26
N LYS A 400 -22.64 -5.16 19.39
CA LYS A 400 -22.58 -6.62 19.41
C LYS A 400 -21.26 -7.17 18.91
N THR A 401 -20.64 -6.52 17.93
CA THR A 401 -19.30 -6.85 17.47
C THR A 401 -18.27 -6.68 18.58
N GLU A 402 -18.33 -5.54 19.30
CA GLU A 402 -17.47 -5.28 20.45
C GLU A 402 -17.62 -6.34 21.56
N GLU A 403 -18.86 -6.77 21.82
CA GLU A 403 -19.13 -7.82 22.80
C GLU A 403 -18.56 -9.17 22.36
N VAL A 404 -18.86 -9.62 21.12
CA VAL A 404 -18.50 -10.94 20.61
C VAL A 404 -16.98 -11.11 20.46
N TYR A 405 -16.28 -10.05 20.03
CA TYR A 405 -14.83 -10.08 19.83
C TYR A 405 -14.03 -9.48 20.99
N ASN A 406 -14.69 -9.09 22.08
CA ASN A 406 -14.09 -8.48 23.26
C ASN A 406 -13.20 -7.27 22.92
N LEU A 407 -13.74 -6.36 22.10
CA LEU A 407 -13.05 -5.16 21.62
C LEU A 407 -13.24 -3.97 22.60
N PRO A 408 -12.34 -2.98 22.56
CA PRO A 408 -12.55 -1.72 23.27
C PRO A 408 -13.84 -1.05 22.78
N LYS A 409 -14.60 -0.50 23.71
CA LYS A 409 -15.83 0.23 23.38
C LYS A 409 -15.54 1.56 22.70
N LYS A 410 -16.22 1.79 21.58
CA LYS A 410 -16.19 3.05 20.84
C LYS A 410 -17.27 4.00 21.31
N GLU A 411 -17.10 5.29 21.07
CA GLU A 411 -18.18 6.25 21.19
C GLU A 411 -19.11 6.13 19.96
N LEU A 412 -20.32 5.62 20.16
CA LEU A 412 -21.31 5.42 19.10
C LEU A 412 -22.32 6.57 19.12
N VAL A 413 -22.14 7.49 18.18
CA VAL A 413 -22.97 8.70 18.10
C VAL A 413 -24.23 8.42 17.30
N GLU A 414 -25.39 8.65 17.87
CA GLU A 414 -26.67 8.59 17.17
C GLU A 414 -26.78 9.80 16.24
N TRP A 415 -26.19 9.66 15.04
CA TRP A 415 -25.97 10.78 14.13
C TRP A 415 -27.10 10.96 13.13
N GLY A 416 -27.47 9.92 12.40
CA GLY A 416 -28.29 9.98 11.20
C GLY A 416 -27.42 9.99 9.93
N TYR A 417 -27.93 10.61 8.85
CA TYR A 417 -27.20 10.64 7.58
C TYR A 417 -27.42 11.98 6.86
N SER A 418 -26.44 12.86 6.96
CA SER A 418 -26.59 14.24 6.43
C SER A 418 -26.82 14.31 4.93
N LEU A 419 -26.32 13.35 4.16
CA LEU A 419 -26.62 13.25 2.74
C LEU A 419 -28.10 12.95 2.48
N LEU A 420 -28.73 12.09 3.30
CA LEU A 420 -30.17 11.82 3.20
C LEU A 420 -30.98 13.07 3.52
N ASP A 421 -30.59 13.82 4.54
CA ASP A 421 -31.27 15.07 4.89
C ASP A 421 -31.26 16.06 3.71
N GLU A 422 -30.10 16.24 3.07
CA GLU A 422 -29.93 17.07 1.87
C GLU A 422 -30.78 16.55 0.70
N MET A 423 -30.72 15.26 0.42
CA MET A 423 -31.51 14.64 -0.65
C MET A 423 -33.01 14.80 -0.45
N ARG A 424 -33.50 14.65 0.79
CA ARG A 424 -34.94 14.88 1.14
C ARG A 424 -35.34 16.35 0.97
N GLU A 425 -34.48 17.27 1.35
CA GLU A 425 -34.72 18.71 1.16
C GLU A 425 -34.77 19.09 -0.32
N ASP A 426 -33.83 18.57 -1.12
CA ASP A 426 -33.78 18.80 -2.56
C ASP A 426 -34.99 18.17 -3.26
N TYR A 427 -35.37 16.95 -2.89
CA TYR A 427 -36.55 16.28 -3.43
C TYR A 427 -37.83 17.03 -3.11
N ALA A 428 -37.95 17.59 -1.90
CA ALA A 428 -39.13 18.40 -1.49
C ALA A 428 -39.25 19.70 -2.28
N LYS A 429 -38.15 20.26 -2.80
CA LYS A 429 -38.11 21.48 -3.62
C LYS A 429 -38.41 21.21 -5.09
N MET A 430 -38.36 19.95 -5.52
CA MET A 430 -38.62 19.60 -6.92
C MET A 430 -40.07 19.84 -7.31
N PRO A 431 -40.35 20.40 -8.50
CA PRO A 431 -41.69 20.52 -9.00
C PRO A 431 -42.33 19.13 -9.17
N LYS A 432 -43.46 18.91 -8.53
CA LYS A 432 -44.20 17.67 -8.74
C LYS A 432 -44.74 17.64 -10.16
N LYS A 433 -44.12 16.84 -11.03
CA LYS A 433 -44.66 16.54 -12.34
C LYS A 433 -45.51 15.28 -12.24
N GLU A 434 -46.78 15.36 -12.51
CA GLU A 434 -47.57 14.19 -12.85
C GLU A 434 -47.21 13.79 -14.27
N ASN A 435 -46.32 12.79 -14.38
CA ASN A 435 -45.97 12.21 -15.69
C ASN A 435 -46.98 11.11 -15.99
N ASP A 436 -47.61 11.18 -17.16
CA ASP A 436 -48.51 10.13 -17.66
C ASP A 436 -47.75 8.80 -17.90
N ILE A 437 -46.44 8.89 -18.18
CA ILE A 437 -45.56 7.74 -18.39
C ILE A 437 -44.76 7.50 -17.11
N LYS A 438 -44.89 6.31 -16.51
CA LYS A 438 -44.11 5.89 -15.35
C LYS A 438 -42.65 5.63 -15.70
N SER A 439 -41.76 6.03 -14.80
CA SER A 439 -40.30 5.89 -14.97
C SER A 439 -39.71 4.85 -14.04
N ILE A 440 -38.85 3.99 -14.59
CA ILE A 440 -38.13 2.94 -13.87
C ILE A 440 -36.62 3.21 -13.95
N LEU A 441 -35.95 3.23 -12.79
CA LEU A 441 -34.51 3.35 -12.68
C LEU A 441 -33.90 1.99 -12.36
N ILE A 442 -33.01 1.49 -13.22
CA ILE A 442 -32.22 0.29 -12.95
C ILE A 442 -30.84 0.72 -12.48
N ALA A 443 -30.52 0.43 -11.22
CA ALA A 443 -29.28 0.89 -10.57
C ALA A 443 -28.50 -0.26 -9.94
N PRO A 444 -27.72 -1.03 -10.73
CA PRO A 444 -26.98 -2.22 -10.30
C PRO A 444 -25.89 -1.91 -9.26
N SER A 445 -25.61 -2.88 -8.38
CA SER A 445 -24.46 -2.82 -7.48
C SER A 445 -23.14 -3.09 -8.21
N TRP A 446 -22.03 -2.73 -7.57
CA TRP A 446 -20.69 -3.11 -7.97
C TRP A 446 -20.22 -4.33 -7.19
N GLN A 447 -20.42 -5.52 -7.76
CA GLN A 447 -19.94 -6.80 -7.24
C GLN A 447 -19.84 -7.81 -8.38
N LYS A 448 -19.30 -8.98 -8.14
CA LYS A 448 -19.33 -10.10 -9.07
C LYS A 448 -20.76 -10.63 -9.20
N ASP A 449 -21.15 -11.06 -10.38
CA ASP A 449 -22.47 -11.66 -10.67
C ASP A 449 -23.66 -10.72 -10.32
N ASN A 450 -23.48 -9.40 -10.48
CA ASN A 450 -24.54 -8.39 -10.31
C ASN A 450 -25.52 -8.39 -11.49
N ILE A 451 -26.52 -7.49 -11.45
CA ILE A 451 -27.53 -7.38 -12.52
C ILE A 451 -26.89 -7.19 -13.90
N VAL A 452 -25.83 -6.36 -14.04
CA VAL A 452 -25.17 -6.10 -15.34
C VAL A 452 -24.51 -7.37 -15.90
N ASP A 453 -24.06 -8.26 -15.01
CA ASP A 453 -23.37 -9.49 -15.41
C ASP A 453 -24.33 -10.64 -15.66
N SER A 454 -25.48 -10.67 -15.01
CA SER A 454 -26.35 -11.84 -14.94
C SER A 454 -27.67 -11.72 -15.71
N CYS A 455 -28.36 -10.58 -15.67
CA CYS A 455 -29.73 -10.52 -16.12
C CYS A 455 -30.23 -9.15 -16.66
N LEU A 456 -29.33 -8.17 -16.87
CA LEU A 456 -29.76 -6.83 -17.30
C LEU A 456 -30.53 -6.85 -18.62
N GLU A 457 -30.08 -7.61 -19.59
CA GLU A 457 -30.72 -7.70 -20.91
C GLU A 457 -32.10 -8.34 -20.79
N ASP A 458 -32.24 -9.42 -20.01
CA ASP A 458 -33.53 -10.08 -19.77
C ASP A 458 -34.52 -9.14 -19.06
N ILE A 459 -34.03 -8.33 -18.11
CA ILE A 459 -34.85 -7.30 -17.43
C ILE A 459 -35.37 -6.28 -18.46
N LEU A 460 -34.48 -5.77 -19.31
CA LEU A 460 -34.86 -4.77 -20.31
C LEU A 460 -35.83 -5.33 -21.34
N ASP A 461 -35.57 -6.55 -21.85
CA ASP A 461 -36.42 -7.20 -22.83
C ASP A 461 -37.83 -7.48 -22.28
N ASN A 462 -37.96 -7.85 -21.00
CA ASN A 462 -39.25 -8.09 -20.35
C ASN A 462 -39.99 -6.79 -19.97
N LEU A 463 -39.31 -5.66 -19.78
CA LEU A 463 -39.93 -4.38 -19.48
C LEU A 463 -40.27 -3.55 -20.72
N LYS A 464 -39.59 -3.83 -21.84
CA LYS A 464 -39.80 -3.12 -23.10
C LYS A 464 -41.24 -3.26 -23.63
N GLY A 465 -41.80 -2.16 -24.10
CA GLY A 465 -43.15 -2.14 -24.66
C GLY A 465 -44.29 -2.10 -23.64
N HIS A 466 -43.98 -2.03 -22.33
CA HIS A 466 -44.99 -1.87 -21.27
C HIS A 466 -45.31 -0.41 -20.92
N GLY A 467 -44.81 0.55 -21.71
CA GLY A 467 -45.12 1.99 -21.56
C GLY A 467 -44.35 2.66 -20.42
N TYR A 468 -43.19 2.14 -20.07
CA TYR A 468 -42.29 2.73 -19.08
C TYR A 468 -41.16 3.49 -19.75
N LYS A 469 -40.70 4.60 -19.14
CA LYS A 469 -39.39 5.18 -19.42
C LYS A 469 -38.36 4.50 -18.52
N ILE A 470 -37.36 3.83 -19.09
CA ILE A 470 -36.38 3.03 -18.36
C ILE A 470 -35.02 3.72 -18.44
N THR A 471 -34.44 4.05 -17.29
CA THR A 471 -33.06 4.55 -17.22
C THR A 471 -32.19 3.52 -16.54
N VAL A 472 -31.15 3.05 -17.23
CA VAL A 472 -30.11 2.21 -16.62
C VAL A 472 -28.97 3.11 -16.16
N ARG A 473 -28.69 3.11 -14.87
CA ARG A 473 -27.63 3.88 -14.24
C ARG A 473 -26.61 2.93 -13.59
N PRO A 474 -25.63 2.42 -14.36
CA PRO A 474 -24.63 1.51 -13.82
C PRO A 474 -23.83 2.15 -12.69
N HIS A 475 -23.28 1.34 -11.78
CA HIS A 475 -22.39 1.86 -10.75
C HIS A 475 -21.18 2.56 -11.38
N PRO A 476 -20.65 3.69 -10.83
CA PRO A 476 -19.50 4.41 -11.39
C PRO A 476 -18.27 3.52 -11.65
N GLN A 477 -18.10 2.46 -10.89
CA GLN A 477 -17.01 1.49 -11.11
C GLN A 477 -17.20 0.66 -12.41
N HIS A 478 -18.42 0.40 -12.86
CA HIS A 478 -18.64 -0.23 -14.17
C HIS A 478 -18.12 0.67 -15.29
N VAL A 479 -18.45 1.97 -15.24
CA VAL A 479 -18.00 2.94 -16.23
C VAL A 479 -16.47 3.04 -16.25
N ARG A 480 -15.85 2.96 -15.07
CA ARG A 480 -14.39 3.08 -14.91
C ARG A 480 -13.63 1.84 -15.34
N HIS A 481 -14.13 0.65 -15.01
CA HIS A 481 -13.40 -0.61 -15.20
C HIS A 481 -13.88 -1.46 -16.37
N MET A 482 -15.07 -1.18 -16.89
CA MET A 482 -15.68 -1.91 -18.01
C MET A 482 -16.21 -0.94 -19.09
N PRO A 483 -15.40 0.03 -19.58
CA PRO A 483 -15.87 1.06 -20.51
C PRO A 483 -16.41 0.47 -21.82
N GLU A 484 -15.78 -0.59 -22.34
CA GLU A 484 -16.22 -1.27 -23.57
C GLU A 484 -17.61 -1.91 -23.40
N LYS A 485 -17.89 -2.52 -22.24
CA LYS A 485 -19.21 -3.10 -21.95
C LYS A 485 -20.27 -2.01 -21.84
N MET A 486 -19.94 -0.87 -21.22
CA MET A 486 -20.87 0.27 -21.12
C MET A 486 -21.15 0.90 -22.47
N GLU A 487 -20.16 1.04 -23.33
CA GLU A 487 -20.34 1.55 -24.67
C GLU A 487 -21.15 0.57 -25.55
N GLY A 488 -20.90 -0.73 -25.43
CA GLY A 488 -21.70 -1.78 -26.08
C GLY A 488 -23.17 -1.72 -25.69
N LEU A 489 -23.48 -1.49 -24.39
CA LEU A 489 -24.86 -1.31 -23.94
C LEU A 489 -25.51 -0.05 -24.53
N LYS A 490 -24.78 1.09 -24.56
CA LYS A 490 -25.28 2.32 -25.19
C LYS A 490 -25.58 2.14 -26.67
N GLU A 491 -24.68 1.51 -27.41
CA GLU A 491 -24.86 1.27 -28.84
C GLU A 491 -26.04 0.32 -29.12
N ARG A 492 -26.24 -0.71 -28.27
CA ARG A 492 -27.35 -1.66 -28.40
C ARG A 492 -28.72 -0.99 -28.24
N TYR A 493 -28.86 -0.05 -27.32
CA TYR A 493 -30.14 0.63 -27.02
C TYR A 493 -30.23 2.07 -27.53
N LYS A 494 -29.32 2.50 -28.42
CA LYS A 494 -29.28 3.88 -28.92
C LYS A 494 -30.52 4.34 -29.69
N ASP A 495 -31.17 3.39 -30.39
CA ASP A 495 -32.35 3.65 -31.20
C ASP A 495 -33.66 3.40 -30.42
N ASP A 496 -33.56 3.02 -29.14
CA ASP A 496 -34.70 2.77 -28.27
C ASP A 496 -35.10 4.05 -27.55
N THR A 497 -36.34 4.52 -27.82
CA THR A 497 -36.83 5.78 -27.25
C THR A 497 -37.18 5.66 -25.76
N ASP A 498 -37.38 4.46 -25.26
CA ASP A 498 -37.88 4.16 -23.95
C ASP A 498 -36.75 3.76 -22.99
N ILE A 499 -35.55 3.41 -23.49
CA ILE A 499 -34.39 2.96 -22.71
C ILE A 499 -33.22 3.95 -22.89
N GLU A 500 -32.72 4.42 -21.76
CA GLU A 500 -31.55 5.29 -21.67
C GLU A 500 -30.43 4.67 -20.80
N ILE A 501 -29.20 4.62 -21.31
CA ILE A 501 -28.03 4.19 -20.53
C ILE A 501 -27.29 5.44 -20.03
N GLN A 502 -27.48 5.79 -18.77
CA GLN A 502 -26.89 6.96 -18.13
C GLN A 502 -25.53 6.65 -17.50
N THR A 503 -24.48 7.25 -18.03
CA THR A 503 -23.09 7.12 -17.49
C THR A 503 -22.57 8.43 -16.88
N ASP A 504 -23.38 9.48 -16.86
CA ASP A 504 -23.11 10.73 -16.15
C ASP A 504 -23.81 10.72 -14.77
N PHE A 505 -23.03 10.95 -13.74
CA PHE A 505 -23.48 10.92 -12.34
C PHE A 505 -23.49 12.32 -11.71
N SER A 506 -23.39 13.37 -12.50
CA SER A 506 -23.33 14.77 -12.03
C SER A 506 -24.63 15.24 -11.36
N SER A 507 -25.76 14.59 -11.66
CA SER A 507 -27.08 14.92 -11.12
C SER A 507 -27.78 13.71 -10.53
N ASN A 508 -28.58 13.93 -9.49
CA ASN A 508 -29.50 12.95 -8.91
C ASN A 508 -30.92 13.04 -9.48
N SER A 509 -31.15 13.84 -10.53
CA SER A 509 -32.50 14.05 -11.08
C SER A 509 -33.19 12.74 -11.47
N THR A 510 -32.52 11.84 -12.16
CA THR A 510 -33.05 10.52 -12.55
C THR A 510 -33.39 9.63 -11.34
N VAL A 511 -32.66 9.77 -10.23
CA VAL A 511 -32.95 9.07 -8.98
C VAL A 511 -34.25 9.61 -8.37
N PHE A 512 -34.44 10.93 -8.37
CA PHE A 512 -35.62 11.56 -7.79
C PHE A 512 -36.89 11.41 -8.65
N GLU A 513 -36.74 11.41 -9.96
CA GLU A 513 -37.84 11.31 -10.92
C GLU A 513 -38.38 9.89 -11.06
N ALA A 514 -37.58 8.86 -10.79
CA ALA A 514 -38.01 7.48 -10.91
C ALA A 514 -39.23 7.16 -10.01
N ASP A 515 -40.20 6.43 -10.54
CA ASP A 515 -41.37 5.93 -9.81
C ASP A 515 -41.14 4.57 -9.17
N LEU A 516 -40.20 3.80 -9.72
CA LEU A 516 -39.74 2.51 -9.21
C LEU A 516 -38.23 2.39 -9.44
N MET A 517 -37.51 1.90 -8.45
CA MET A 517 -36.12 1.49 -8.64
C MET A 517 -36.04 -0.02 -8.74
N ILE A 518 -35.21 -0.52 -9.67
CA ILE A 518 -34.81 -1.94 -9.75
C ILE A 518 -33.31 -1.99 -9.45
N THR A 519 -32.95 -2.80 -8.48
CA THR A 519 -31.56 -2.95 -8.04
C THR A 519 -31.32 -4.36 -7.45
N ASP A 520 -30.10 -4.62 -7.03
CA ASP A 520 -29.73 -5.85 -6.30
C ASP A 520 -29.27 -5.51 -4.86
N TRP A 521 -27.97 -5.54 -4.59
CA TRP A 521 -27.37 -5.25 -3.28
C TRP A 521 -26.73 -3.87 -3.18
N SER A 522 -27.24 -2.89 -3.93
CA SER A 522 -26.68 -1.55 -3.99
C SER A 522 -27.19 -0.65 -2.87
N GLY A 523 -26.28 0.12 -2.24
CA GLY A 523 -26.61 1.11 -1.22
C GLY A 523 -27.53 2.23 -1.70
N ILE A 524 -27.62 2.49 -3.02
CA ILE A 524 -28.52 3.50 -3.59
C ILE A 524 -30.02 3.18 -3.34
N ALA A 525 -30.35 1.93 -3.07
CA ALA A 525 -31.72 1.53 -2.69
C ALA A 525 -32.22 2.29 -1.46
N TYR A 526 -31.36 2.46 -0.46
CA TYR A 526 -31.68 3.21 0.77
C TYR A 526 -31.82 4.69 0.47
N GLU A 527 -30.84 5.25 -0.25
CA GLU A 527 -30.85 6.68 -0.61
C GLU A 527 -32.13 7.02 -1.40
N TYR A 528 -32.50 6.17 -2.38
CA TYR A 528 -33.71 6.35 -3.17
C TYR A 528 -35.00 6.21 -2.33
N ALA A 529 -35.18 5.06 -1.68
CA ALA A 529 -36.42 4.77 -0.96
C ALA A 529 -36.63 5.75 0.21
N TYR A 530 -35.59 6.04 0.98
CA TYR A 530 -35.68 6.90 2.14
C TYR A 530 -35.84 8.38 1.77
N THR A 531 -35.41 8.79 0.57
CA THR A 531 -35.62 10.14 0.05
C THR A 531 -37.02 10.32 -0.53
N THR A 532 -37.43 9.40 -1.41
CA THR A 532 -38.63 9.56 -2.23
C THR A 532 -39.89 8.91 -1.64
N CYS A 533 -39.71 8.01 -0.69
CA CYS A 533 -40.75 7.10 -0.16
C CYS A 533 -41.41 6.26 -1.28
N LYS A 534 -40.66 5.92 -2.34
CA LYS A 534 -41.09 5.08 -3.47
C LYS A 534 -40.50 3.69 -3.37
N PRO A 535 -41.16 2.64 -3.92
CA PRO A 535 -40.76 1.26 -3.76
C PRO A 535 -39.50 0.87 -4.54
N VAL A 536 -38.84 -0.19 -4.05
CA VAL A 536 -37.67 -0.80 -4.71
C VAL A 536 -37.99 -2.27 -5.05
N LEU A 537 -37.76 -2.65 -6.31
CA LEU A 537 -37.77 -4.06 -6.75
C LEU A 537 -36.33 -4.60 -6.70
N PHE A 538 -36.08 -5.54 -5.82
CA PHE A 538 -34.77 -6.16 -5.66
C PHE A 538 -34.68 -7.43 -6.50
N ILE A 539 -33.64 -7.55 -7.30
CA ILE A 539 -33.28 -8.80 -7.97
C ILE A 539 -32.34 -9.59 -7.06
N ASP A 540 -32.67 -10.83 -6.82
CA ASP A 540 -31.96 -11.69 -5.88
C ASP A 540 -30.70 -12.32 -6.50
N THR A 541 -29.76 -11.45 -6.87
CA THR A 541 -28.41 -11.86 -7.27
C THR A 541 -27.62 -12.37 -6.05
N PRO A 542 -26.46 -13.05 -6.22
CA PRO A 542 -25.65 -13.49 -5.09
C PRO A 542 -25.34 -12.35 -4.10
N MET A 543 -25.49 -12.64 -2.80
CA MET A 543 -25.32 -11.64 -1.74
C MET A 543 -23.93 -11.02 -1.74
N LYS A 544 -23.86 -9.71 -1.56
CA LYS A 544 -22.61 -8.96 -1.37
C LYS A 544 -22.13 -9.11 0.08
N ILE A 545 -21.25 -10.07 0.32
CA ILE A 545 -20.68 -10.35 1.64
C ILE A 545 -19.20 -10.02 1.61
N MET A 546 -18.77 -9.02 2.40
CA MET A 546 -17.36 -8.68 2.61
C MET A 546 -16.79 -9.30 3.89
N ASN A 547 -17.65 -9.51 4.90
CA ASN A 547 -17.30 -10.18 6.14
C ASN A 547 -17.88 -11.61 6.14
N PRO A 548 -17.07 -12.66 5.95
CA PRO A 548 -17.56 -14.03 5.97
C PRO A 548 -18.09 -14.45 7.35
N GLU A 549 -17.72 -13.74 8.40
CA GLU A 549 -18.10 -14.00 9.79
C GLU A 549 -19.33 -13.22 10.25
N TYR A 550 -20.03 -12.50 9.35
CA TYR A 550 -21.13 -11.60 9.71
C TYR A 550 -22.22 -12.22 10.60
N LYS A 551 -22.42 -13.54 10.50
CA LYS A 551 -23.40 -14.29 11.31
C LYS A 551 -23.01 -14.45 12.78
N LYS A 552 -21.72 -14.29 13.13
CA LYS A 552 -21.23 -14.54 14.50
C LYS A 552 -21.82 -13.58 15.54
N ILE A 553 -22.19 -12.38 15.15
CA ILE A 553 -22.79 -11.40 16.08
C ILE A 553 -24.26 -11.67 16.37
N GLY A 554 -24.92 -12.59 15.64
CA GLY A 554 -26.31 -12.97 15.89
C GLY A 554 -27.36 -11.92 15.52
N ILE A 555 -26.99 -10.86 14.80
CA ILE A 555 -27.89 -9.84 14.26
C ILE A 555 -28.05 -10.09 12.76
N GLU A 556 -29.30 -10.17 12.28
CA GLU A 556 -29.55 -10.27 10.85
C GLU A 556 -29.24 -8.93 10.18
N PRO A 557 -28.34 -8.89 9.16
CA PRO A 557 -27.98 -7.67 8.49
C PRO A 557 -29.18 -6.94 7.89
N LEU A 558 -29.20 -5.61 8.07
CA LEU A 558 -30.25 -4.74 7.52
C LEU A 558 -30.48 -4.98 6.03
N ASN A 559 -29.42 -5.21 5.25
CA ASN A 559 -29.48 -5.47 3.82
C ASN A 559 -30.35 -6.68 3.43
N ILE A 560 -30.56 -7.62 4.33
CA ILE A 560 -31.33 -8.84 4.03
C ILE A 560 -32.83 -8.57 4.21
N TRP A 561 -33.24 -8.17 5.41
CA TRP A 561 -34.66 -8.07 5.73
C TRP A 561 -35.31 -6.75 5.28
N MET A 562 -34.58 -5.64 5.23
CA MET A 562 -35.08 -4.34 4.81
C MET A 562 -35.66 -4.37 3.37
N ARG A 563 -35.14 -5.21 2.50
CA ARG A 563 -35.61 -5.36 1.11
C ARG A 563 -37.11 -5.70 1.04
N TYR A 564 -37.64 -6.35 2.06
CA TYR A 564 -39.07 -6.70 2.18
C TYR A 564 -39.91 -5.59 2.79
N GLU A 565 -39.29 -4.67 3.56
CA GLU A 565 -39.95 -3.52 4.16
C GLU A 565 -40.17 -2.37 3.16
N ILE A 566 -39.18 -2.13 2.30
CA ILE A 566 -39.20 -1.01 1.34
C ILE A 566 -39.53 -1.46 -0.10
N GLY A 567 -39.78 -2.74 -0.31
CA GLY A 567 -40.03 -3.23 -1.66
C GLY A 567 -40.38 -4.71 -1.76
N ARG A 568 -39.99 -5.29 -2.88
CA ARG A 568 -40.13 -6.71 -3.16
C ARG A 568 -38.83 -7.30 -3.67
N VAL A 569 -38.66 -8.61 -3.44
CA VAL A 569 -37.53 -9.40 -3.94
C VAL A 569 -38.04 -10.34 -5.02
N LEU A 570 -37.40 -10.31 -6.20
CA LEU A 570 -37.66 -11.20 -7.34
C LEU A 570 -36.43 -12.08 -7.56
N LYS A 571 -36.62 -13.38 -7.67
CA LYS A 571 -35.53 -14.33 -7.94
C LYS A 571 -35.09 -14.27 -9.39
N LEU A 572 -33.85 -14.70 -9.68
CA LEU A 572 -33.30 -14.73 -11.03
C LEU A 572 -34.10 -15.62 -11.98
N ASP A 573 -34.68 -16.71 -11.51
CA ASP A 573 -35.52 -17.60 -12.28
C ASP A 573 -36.97 -17.10 -12.50
N GLU A 574 -37.29 -15.90 -11.97
CA GLU A 574 -38.59 -15.26 -12.08
C GLU A 574 -38.56 -13.95 -12.85
N ILE A 575 -37.46 -13.64 -13.57
CA ILE A 575 -37.31 -12.39 -14.34
C ILE A 575 -38.41 -12.18 -15.37
N ASP A 576 -38.98 -13.25 -15.92
CA ASP A 576 -40.14 -13.24 -16.80
C ASP A 576 -41.40 -12.56 -16.17
N LYS A 577 -41.48 -12.50 -14.84
CA LYS A 577 -42.56 -11.86 -14.09
C LYS A 577 -42.28 -10.38 -13.74
N ILE A 578 -41.16 -9.81 -14.17
CA ILE A 578 -40.72 -8.47 -13.73
C ILE A 578 -41.70 -7.37 -14.11
N ALA A 579 -42.26 -7.42 -15.32
CA ALA A 579 -43.22 -6.42 -15.79
C ALA A 579 -44.52 -6.42 -14.95
N ASP A 580 -45.04 -7.59 -14.67
CA ASP A 580 -46.21 -7.81 -13.82
C ASP A 580 -45.96 -7.34 -12.37
N THR A 581 -44.75 -7.63 -11.86
CA THR A 581 -44.34 -7.24 -10.49
C THR A 581 -44.20 -5.73 -10.41
N ALA A 582 -43.54 -5.10 -11.37
CA ALA A 582 -43.39 -3.65 -11.45
C ALA A 582 -44.76 -2.94 -11.54
N ALA A 583 -45.67 -3.43 -12.38
CA ALA A 583 -47.01 -2.87 -12.48
C ALA A 583 -47.79 -2.91 -11.15
N LYS A 584 -47.74 -4.04 -10.43
CA LYS A 584 -48.37 -4.20 -9.11
C LYS A 584 -47.75 -3.28 -8.06
N MET A 585 -46.42 -3.12 -8.08
CA MET A 585 -45.73 -2.24 -7.14
C MET A 585 -46.03 -0.76 -7.41
N LEU A 586 -46.05 -0.35 -8.65
CA LEU A 586 -46.44 1.01 -9.07
C LEU A 586 -47.90 1.34 -8.69
N ALA A 587 -48.83 0.40 -8.84
CA ALA A 587 -50.23 0.53 -8.43
C ALA A 587 -50.40 0.63 -6.90
N ALA A 588 -49.47 0.02 -6.14
CA ALA A 588 -49.47 0.05 -4.67
C ALA A 588 -48.57 1.14 -4.06
N SER A 589 -48.17 2.14 -4.84
CA SER A 589 -47.16 3.15 -4.46
C SER A 589 -47.49 3.87 -3.15
N ASP A 590 -48.77 4.21 -2.88
CA ASP A 590 -49.18 4.88 -1.64
C ASP A 590 -49.00 4.00 -0.39
N THR A 591 -49.23 2.68 -0.52
CA THR A 591 -48.99 1.73 0.57
C THR A 591 -47.52 1.67 0.91
N TYR A 592 -46.64 1.64 -0.09
CA TYR A 592 -45.17 1.67 0.11
C TYR A 592 -44.73 2.98 0.75
N LYS A 593 -45.27 4.11 0.32
CA LYS A 593 -44.96 5.42 0.86
C LYS A 593 -45.13 5.45 2.37
N ASP A 594 -46.28 5.00 2.89
CA ASP A 594 -46.58 5.00 4.32
C ASP A 594 -45.66 4.02 5.08
N SER A 595 -45.38 2.87 4.50
CA SER A 595 -44.50 1.86 5.09
C SER A 595 -43.07 2.38 5.18
N ILE A 596 -42.54 2.94 4.10
CA ILE A 596 -41.17 3.46 4.01
C ILE A 596 -40.99 4.66 4.95
N ASP A 597 -41.93 5.61 4.97
CA ASP A 597 -41.84 6.79 5.85
C ASP A 597 -41.80 6.38 7.33
N ARG A 598 -42.65 5.43 7.73
CA ARG A 598 -42.64 4.87 9.08
C ARG A 598 -41.31 4.19 9.38
N PHE A 599 -40.78 3.35 8.47
CA PHE A 599 -39.51 2.66 8.60
C PHE A 599 -38.37 3.67 8.80
N VAL A 600 -38.27 4.69 7.95
CA VAL A 600 -37.22 5.73 8.05
C VAL A 600 -37.26 6.43 9.39
N LYS A 601 -38.44 6.81 9.88
CA LYS A 601 -38.60 7.46 11.19
C LYS A 601 -38.21 6.59 12.37
N GLU A 602 -38.36 5.27 12.25
CA GLU A 602 -38.04 4.31 13.31
C GLU A 602 -36.53 3.96 13.34
N TYR A 603 -35.91 3.79 12.17
CA TYR A 603 -34.56 3.22 12.08
C TYR A 603 -33.44 4.23 11.76
N VAL A 604 -33.76 5.41 11.23
CA VAL A 604 -32.76 6.46 10.93
C VAL A 604 -32.74 7.51 12.05
N TYR A 605 -31.58 7.79 12.60
CA TYR A 605 -31.42 8.78 13.65
C TYR A 605 -31.55 10.22 13.11
N ASN A 606 -32.03 11.12 13.93
CA ASN A 606 -31.97 12.58 13.77
C ASN A 606 -32.30 13.11 12.36
N LEU A 607 -33.28 12.51 11.71
CA LEU A 607 -33.73 12.87 10.37
C LEU A 607 -34.00 14.38 10.27
N GLY A 608 -33.38 15.05 9.28
CA GLY A 608 -33.46 16.50 9.07
C GLY A 608 -32.54 17.34 9.98
N SER A 609 -31.75 16.70 10.86
CA SER A 609 -30.82 17.41 11.76
C SER A 609 -29.47 16.73 11.93
N SER A 610 -29.19 15.70 11.15
CA SER A 610 -27.96 14.88 11.23
C SER A 610 -26.71 15.73 11.15
N ALA A 611 -26.64 16.69 10.24
CA ALA A 611 -25.49 17.57 10.05
C ALA A 611 -25.10 18.29 11.36
N SER A 612 -26.10 18.85 12.07
CA SER A 612 -25.85 19.54 13.32
C SER A 612 -25.43 18.63 14.46
N VAL A 613 -25.95 17.40 14.52
CA VAL A 613 -25.58 16.40 15.54
C VAL A 613 -24.11 15.96 15.35
N GLY A 614 -23.72 15.56 14.15
CA GLY A 614 -22.35 15.15 13.87
C GLY A 614 -21.33 16.28 14.08
N ALA A 615 -21.66 17.50 13.62
CA ALA A 615 -20.82 18.66 13.82
C ALA A 615 -20.64 19.04 15.29
N LYS A 616 -21.70 19.05 16.09
CA LYS A 616 -21.65 19.32 17.54
C LYS A 616 -20.79 18.30 18.27
N TYR A 617 -20.91 17.02 17.91
CA TYR A 617 -20.05 15.97 18.45
C TYR A 617 -18.57 16.27 18.18
N ILE A 618 -18.20 16.52 16.93
CA ILE A 618 -16.81 16.84 16.54
C ILE A 618 -16.30 18.08 17.29
N ILE A 619 -17.11 19.13 17.41
CA ILE A 619 -16.75 20.35 18.15
C ILE A 619 -16.49 20.03 19.63
N GLN A 620 -17.33 19.19 20.26
CA GLN A 620 -17.13 18.77 21.65
C GLN A 620 -15.83 17.99 21.84
N GLU A 621 -15.48 17.09 20.92
CA GLU A 621 -14.23 16.34 20.96
C GLU A 621 -13.01 17.25 20.83
N ILE A 622 -13.06 18.25 19.94
CA ILE A 622 -12.01 19.28 19.84
C ILE A 622 -11.88 20.05 21.17
N GLN A 623 -12.99 20.44 21.79
CA GLN A 623 -12.98 21.14 23.08
C GLN A 623 -12.39 20.28 24.20
N LYS A 624 -12.72 18.97 24.24
CA LYS A 624 -12.13 18.01 25.19
C LYS A 624 -10.61 17.91 24.99
N ALA A 625 -10.15 17.84 23.73
CA ALA A 625 -8.73 17.80 23.42
C ALA A 625 -8.00 19.07 23.85
N ILE A 626 -8.54 20.24 23.54
CA ILE A 626 -7.96 21.54 23.96
C ILE A 626 -7.85 21.64 25.49
N LYS A 627 -8.87 21.14 26.22
CA LYS A 627 -8.84 21.13 27.69
C LYS A 627 -7.73 20.21 28.21
N ARG A 628 -7.62 18.98 27.68
CA ARG A 628 -6.54 18.04 28.03
C ARG A 628 -5.14 18.65 27.83
N HIS A 629 -4.93 19.35 26.71
CA HIS A 629 -3.63 19.99 26.42
C HIS A 629 -3.30 21.11 27.41
N LYS A 630 -4.31 21.88 27.85
CA LYS A 630 -4.10 22.93 28.86
C LYS A 630 -3.79 22.38 30.25
N GLU A 631 -4.29 21.19 30.58
CA GLU A 631 -4.04 20.53 31.87
C GLU A 631 -2.65 19.83 31.92
N GLN A 632 -2.02 19.61 30.77
CA GLN A 632 -0.69 18.99 30.65
C GLN A 632 0.46 20.00 30.62
N VAL A 633 0.17 21.28 30.45
CA VAL A 633 1.12 22.41 30.51
C VAL A 633 1.12 23.03 31.89
#